data_adf328e6e837f713a7531bd7f4c2ca53
#
_entry.id   adf328e6e837f713a7531bd7f4c2ca53
#
_cell.length_a   1.000
_cell.length_b   1.000
_cell.length_c   1.000
_cell.angle_alpha   90.00
_cell.angle_beta   90.00
_cell.angle_gamma   90.00
#
_symmetry.space_group_name_H-M   'P 1'
#
loop_
_entity.id
_entity.type
_entity.pdbx_description
1 polymer ?
#
loop_
_entity_poly.entity_id
_entity_poly.type
_entity_poly.pdbx_seq_one_letter_code
_entity_poly.pdbx_strand_id
1 'polypeptide(L)'
;MKKYLLAIAAFASLCVSITSRAQVLLTFDDLAASPLSTQYQAQGATFNFPLVRDYAPTPGFAHSGTKAIELCFAAEFCKSPLNVNFTAGETHVKVFVGFTSQLSQASPVLLRALDANGALVGQQTAVLGPSTGPIPVQIPLEVTSAAANIRQITVGFASSDAFNNGLVLDDLAFDAAGPPPDCTAPVNPSVTLSQPQLNSTVQINEFMLQGEVTTAAPLDQATLTVTGPGGTKVTNVLGTIVQPTSAPFGAIRVDESLFPGTNTVTLVVHNCHGTSQASTTVTYAPVANGTVIKLLGMEITQATQDLNNGVPLIAGKPTVVRLYFTTTGTTATINNVRGDITGFREGGNTPLLAQSVGTTNVDTSHDLSAKRRDLTQSLNFVLSPDFYQQGLTHFHVERLNVQGPGGANLVCDGCVEWKAGFNRAKPLNLVVVPFQYLHSNLTADPGATLMGGLGYLNNVFPLTGNFPTDTSGINLTILPTRPTSLILPRDNDRMLFALQGILDELLSQSGNMLPTDTHILGLAPSGSGGVANLPGTAAFGDTRALESSTFPASDPEFYGAIWAQEIAHNFGRRHVSTSHGEMPPSDANFPYPHGGIGEPGLAIGTEGWNGTPFVLDPGLPADGSKHAHDFMSYGQPNDSADHTHSWVSPFTYEGLMSSFPAQGKAASLQAAADKLVINGSINNAGVATLRPFYITNTGFAKGAGGSGALSVTLIDAAGKTLLTYRFDARAVENSTSVMFSEFVPWKTATKQIVLKRVQTILAKRAVSANKPTVQVTRPKPGETWGAKAMVTWHGADADNDPLTYTVLYNTGADERWVPIATDVTGLSATVDTALLVGSKKARVRVRATDGVNTTEADSVGTFNVPEHPPLVTILGAANGKVVNRQSAEFTGAAYDPRDGMLPAARLKWTSDRDGVLGSGQHITTTKPLSSGAHVITLTATDNQGQVASKQVTVVAR
;
A
#
# COMPACT_ATOMS: atom_id res chain seq x y z
N MET A 1 11.24 56.55 70.44
CA MET A 1 11.12 55.06 70.50
C MET A 1 9.67 54.53 70.50
N LYS A 2 8.62 55.38 70.66
CA LYS A 2 7.20 54.92 70.63
C LYS A 2 6.49 55.00 69.23
N LYS A 3 7.13 55.50 68.18
CA LYS A 3 6.53 55.60 66.84
C LYS A 3 6.99 54.47 65.90
N TYR A 4 8.01 53.66 66.27
CA TYR A 4 8.48 52.53 65.51
C TYR A 4 7.87 51.17 65.93
N LEU A 5 7.23 51.10 67.06
CA LEU A 5 6.55 49.86 67.54
C LEU A 5 5.12 49.70 67.00
N LEU A 6 4.46 50.77 66.52
CA LEU A 6 3.14 50.65 65.87
C LEU A 6 3.21 50.25 64.40
N ALA A 7 4.33 50.44 63.74
CA ALA A 7 4.49 50.03 62.36
C ALA A 7 4.80 48.51 62.13
N ILE A 8 5.39 47.89 63.20
CA ILE A 8 5.67 46.44 63.17
C ILE A 8 4.41 45.61 63.54
N ALA A 9 3.50 46.19 64.35
CA ALA A 9 2.20 45.51 64.69
C ALA A 9 1.17 45.62 63.57
N ALA A 10 1.27 46.59 62.65
CA ALA A 10 0.43 46.65 61.43
C ALA A 10 0.92 45.77 60.28
N PHE A 11 2.23 45.43 60.31
CA PHE A 11 2.77 44.48 59.30
C PHE A 11 2.60 43.01 59.74
N ALA A 12 2.40 42.71 61.04
CA ALA A 12 2.15 41.36 61.53
C ALA A 12 0.70 40.91 61.46
N SER A 13 -0.21 41.77 61.04
CA SER A 13 -1.64 41.45 60.92
C SER A 13 -2.08 41.30 59.42
N LEU A 14 -1.15 41.34 58.48
CA LEU A 14 -1.42 41.04 57.05
C LEU A 14 -0.66 39.80 56.57
N CYS A 15 -0.17 38.97 57.46
CA CYS A 15 0.11 37.56 57.14
C CYS A 15 -1.23 36.84 57.24
N VAL A 16 -2.09 37.02 56.23
CA VAL A 16 -3.13 36.08 55.89
C VAL A 16 -2.44 34.74 55.76
N SER A 17 -2.80 33.81 56.61
CA SER A 17 -2.42 32.41 56.53
C SER A 17 -2.67 31.90 55.11
N ILE A 18 -1.62 31.92 54.27
CA ILE A 18 -1.58 31.07 53.10
C ILE A 18 -1.47 29.66 53.73
N THR A 19 -2.61 29.03 53.97
CA THR A 19 -2.64 27.57 54.15
C THR A 19 -2.12 27.01 52.83
N SER A 20 -0.83 26.58 52.78
CA SER A 20 -0.29 25.85 51.65
C SER A 20 -1.19 24.64 51.48
N ARG A 21 -1.97 24.62 50.38
CA ARG A 21 -2.67 23.40 49.97
C ARG A 21 -1.60 22.34 49.70
N ALA A 22 -1.89 21.09 50.02
CA ALA A 22 -1.06 19.98 49.59
C ALA A 22 -0.99 20.04 48.07
N GLN A 23 0.18 19.72 47.55
CA GLN A 23 0.41 19.76 46.10
C GLN A 23 0.26 18.35 45.52
N VAL A 24 -0.44 18.23 44.38
CA VAL A 24 -0.47 17.01 43.55
C VAL A 24 0.63 17.13 42.52
N LEU A 25 1.42 16.08 42.36
CA LEU A 25 2.44 15.95 41.30
C LEU A 25 2.14 14.72 40.44
N LEU A 26 1.91 14.92 39.14
CA LEU A 26 1.70 13.87 38.16
C LEU A 26 2.97 13.69 37.37
N THR A 27 3.70 12.58 37.57
CA THR A 27 4.97 12.26 36.90
C THR A 27 4.78 11.39 35.65
N PHE A 28 3.57 10.88 35.43
CA PHE A 28 3.19 9.99 34.32
C PHE A 28 3.88 8.62 34.28
N ASP A 29 4.81 8.35 35.21
CA ASP A 29 5.57 7.09 35.28
C ASP A 29 4.71 5.88 35.70
N ASP A 30 3.62 6.12 36.39
CA ASP A 30 2.68 5.11 36.87
C ASP A 30 1.74 4.57 35.76
N LEU A 31 1.76 5.17 34.58
CA LEU A 31 0.93 4.75 33.45
C LEU A 31 1.70 3.95 32.42
N ALA A 32 1.01 3.00 31.77
CA ALA A 32 1.47 2.45 30.51
C ALA A 32 1.45 3.54 29.41
N ALA A 33 2.32 3.45 28.40
CA ALA A 33 2.27 4.36 27.26
C ALA A 33 0.89 4.26 26.56
N SER A 34 0.08 5.31 26.71
CA SER A 34 -1.31 5.34 26.24
C SER A 34 -1.80 6.78 26.11
N PRO A 35 -2.82 7.05 25.32
CA PRO A 35 -3.47 8.36 25.30
C PRO A 35 -4.04 8.69 26.69
N LEU A 36 -3.76 9.91 27.14
CA LEU A 36 -4.12 10.40 28.45
C LEU A 36 -5.44 11.17 28.39
N SER A 37 -6.43 10.77 29.21
CA SER A 37 -7.72 11.45 29.26
C SER A 37 -8.22 11.64 30.71
N THR A 38 -8.72 10.58 31.32
CA THR A 38 -9.34 10.58 32.66
C THR A 38 -8.52 9.78 33.68
N GLN A 39 -7.36 9.30 33.33
CA GLN A 39 -6.53 8.45 34.19
C GLN A 39 -6.17 9.12 35.53
N TYR A 40 -6.06 10.44 35.52
CA TYR A 40 -5.78 11.26 36.70
C TYR A 40 -7.00 12.07 37.23
N GLN A 41 -8.20 11.69 36.83
CA GLN A 41 -9.43 12.39 37.26
C GLN A 41 -9.64 12.31 38.78
N ALA A 42 -9.27 11.21 39.42
CA ALA A 42 -9.33 11.06 40.87
C ALA A 42 -8.35 11.99 41.59
N GLN A 43 -7.26 12.38 40.96
CA GLN A 43 -6.28 13.35 41.41
C GLN A 43 -6.67 14.80 41.05
N GLY A 44 -7.73 14.99 40.28
CA GLY A 44 -8.28 16.31 39.98
C GLY A 44 -7.93 16.84 38.56
N ALA A 45 -7.32 16.06 37.68
CA ALA A 45 -6.96 16.51 36.35
C ALA A 45 -7.49 15.59 35.25
N THR A 46 -7.94 16.18 34.12
CA THR A 46 -8.32 15.47 32.90
C THR A 46 -7.63 16.10 31.68
N PHE A 47 -7.35 15.32 30.67
CA PHE A 47 -6.51 15.69 29.54
C PHE A 47 -7.23 15.52 28.20
N ASN A 48 -6.78 16.24 27.15
CA ASN A 48 -7.33 16.16 25.79
C ASN A 48 -6.60 15.14 24.90
N PHE A 49 -6.30 13.96 25.45
CA PHE A 49 -5.70 12.82 24.71
C PHE A 49 -4.26 13.03 24.20
N PRO A 50 -3.31 13.67 24.95
CA PRO A 50 -1.91 13.55 24.62
C PRO A 50 -1.42 12.13 24.86
N LEU A 51 -0.27 11.77 24.26
CA LEU A 51 0.31 10.44 24.40
C LEU A 51 1.35 10.41 25.52
N VAL A 52 1.19 9.51 26.50
CA VAL A 52 2.28 9.17 27.45
C VAL A 52 3.28 8.28 26.75
N ARG A 53 4.55 8.67 26.78
CA ARG A 53 5.64 7.97 26.10
C ARG A 53 6.79 7.64 27.05
N ASP A 54 7.41 6.48 26.83
CA ASP A 54 8.59 6.05 27.59
C ASP A 54 9.88 6.50 26.91
N TYR A 55 10.70 7.25 27.65
CA TYR A 55 12.00 7.75 27.22
C TYR A 55 13.17 7.01 27.90
N ALA A 56 12.94 5.83 28.46
CA ALA A 56 13.98 4.99 29.08
C ALA A 56 15.23 4.79 28.20
N PRO A 57 15.13 4.70 26.86
CA PRO A 57 16.31 4.62 26.01
C PRO A 57 17.20 5.88 26.01
N THR A 58 16.68 7.01 26.52
CA THR A 58 17.37 8.31 26.56
C THR A 58 17.41 8.81 28.00
N PRO A 59 18.31 8.26 28.86
CA PRO A 59 18.35 8.64 30.28
C PRO A 59 18.53 10.14 30.48
N GLY A 60 17.71 10.72 31.38
CA GLY A 60 17.72 12.15 31.70
C GLY A 60 16.99 13.03 30.67
N PHE A 61 16.23 12.45 29.73
CA PHE A 61 15.37 13.23 28.84
C PHE A 61 14.08 13.70 29.54
N ALA A 62 13.35 12.81 30.21
CA ALA A 62 12.24 13.19 31.08
C ALA A 62 12.72 13.98 32.31
N HIS A 63 11.85 14.82 32.88
CA HIS A 63 12.19 15.61 34.09
C HIS A 63 12.30 14.71 35.31
N SER A 64 11.35 13.78 35.48
CA SER A 64 11.42 12.72 36.47
C SER A 64 11.15 11.36 35.82
N GLY A 65 11.57 10.27 36.45
CA GLY A 65 11.35 8.91 35.94
C GLY A 65 11.81 8.68 34.50
N THR A 66 10.98 8.03 33.70
CA THR A 66 11.29 7.69 32.30
C THR A 66 10.16 8.08 31.33
N LYS A 67 8.99 8.46 31.81
CA LYS A 67 7.82 8.76 30.97
C LYS A 67 7.44 10.22 30.99
N ALA A 68 6.95 10.71 29.86
CA ALA A 68 6.48 12.07 29.70
C ALA A 68 5.35 12.11 28.65
N ILE A 69 4.63 13.24 28.60
CA ILE A 69 3.56 13.47 27.61
C ILE A 69 4.14 14.06 26.34
N GLU A 70 3.88 13.44 25.19
CA GLU A 70 4.17 14.01 23.86
C GLU A 70 2.87 14.53 23.20
N LEU A 71 2.88 15.77 22.71
CA LEU A 71 1.67 16.43 22.22
C LEU A 71 1.29 16.05 20.80
N CYS A 72 2.27 15.75 19.95
CA CYS A 72 2.08 15.43 18.54
C CYS A 72 2.99 14.29 18.14
N PHE A 73 2.42 13.12 17.90
CA PHE A 73 3.16 11.96 17.41
C PHE A 73 3.02 11.78 15.89
N ALA A 74 1.85 12.12 15.33
CA ALA A 74 1.57 12.15 13.89
C ALA A 74 0.50 13.20 13.61
N ALA A 75 0.38 13.63 12.34
CA ALA A 75 -0.55 14.70 11.96
C ALA A 75 -2.00 14.46 12.39
N GLU A 76 -2.45 13.21 12.47
CA GLU A 76 -3.79 12.81 12.90
C GLU A 76 -3.99 12.86 14.43
N PHE A 77 -2.90 12.89 15.20
CA PHE A 77 -2.87 12.85 16.68
C PHE A 77 -2.27 14.11 17.29
N CYS A 78 -2.21 15.19 16.53
CA CYS A 78 -1.77 16.48 17.02
C CYS A 78 -2.87 17.13 17.87
N LYS A 79 -2.77 17.03 19.19
CA LYS A 79 -3.65 17.71 20.15
C LYS A 79 -2.94 18.94 20.75
N SER A 80 -2.45 19.80 19.87
CA SER A 80 -1.88 21.07 20.28
C SER A 80 -2.95 22.16 20.19
N PRO A 81 -3.03 23.02 21.22
CA PRO A 81 -2.29 22.90 22.51
C PRO A 81 -2.78 21.73 23.36
N LEU A 82 -1.92 21.27 24.29
CA LEU A 82 -2.38 20.41 25.38
C LEU A 82 -3.40 21.20 26.21
N ASN A 83 -4.54 20.59 26.48
CA ASN A 83 -5.54 21.12 27.40
C ASN A 83 -5.62 20.19 28.60
N VAL A 84 -5.44 20.76 29.78
CA VAL A 84 -5.69 20.09 31.06
C VAL A 84 -6.78 20.83 31.79
N ASN A 85 -7.83 20.13 32.17
CA ASN A 85 -8.94 20.68 32.97
C ASN A 85 -8.83 20.19 34.40
N PHE A 86 -9.03 21.08 35.35
CA PHE A 86 -9.01 20.78 36.77
C PHE A 86 -10.42 20.72 37.34
N THR A 87 -10.66 19.68 38.14
CA THR A 87 -11.96 19.49 38.84
C THR A 87 -12.23 20.53 39.92
N ALA A 88 -11.16 21.07 40.50
CA ALA A 88 -11.21 22.18 41.46
C ALA A 88 -10.54 23.45 40.92
N GLY A 89 -10.71 24.58 41.51
CA GLY A 89 -9.94 25.78 41.19
C GLY A 89 -8.57 25.71 41.84
N GLU A 90 -7.53 25.89 40.98
CA GLU A 90 -6.15 25.86 41.44
C GLU A 90 -5.59 27.26 41.65
N THR A 91 -4.69 27.41 42.63
CA THR A 91 -3.93 28.65 42.86
C THR A 91 -2.55 28.60 42.22
N HIS A 92 -2.08 27.39 41.87
CA HIS A 92 -0.74 27.16 41.36
C HIS A 92 -0.75 26.00 40.39
N VAL A 93 -0.09 26.17 39.22
CA VAL A 93 0.18 25.10 38.24
C VAL A 93 1.58 25.26 37.70
N LYS A 94 2.31 24.15 37.66
CA LYS A 94 3.67 24.07 37.12
C LYS A 94 3.83 22.83 36.26
N VAL A 95 4.56 22.95 35.16
CA VAL A 95 4.89 21.84 34.24
C VAL A 95 6.26 22.05 33.66
N PHE A 96 6.98 20.99 33.33
CA PHE A 96 8.26 21.07 32.62
C PHE A 96 8.07 20.74 31.15
N VAL A 97 8.85 21.41 30.28
CA VAL A 97 8.77 21.25 28.82
C VAL A 97 10.13 20.94 28.20
N GLY A 98 10.11 20.19 27.08
CA GLY A 98 11.26 19.85 26.27
C GLY A 98 10.86 19.53 24.82
N PHE A 99 11.79 19.03 24.01
CA PHE A 99 11.52 18.73 22.61
C PHE A 99 12.29 17.48 22.13
N THR A 100 11.62 16.60 21.38
CA THR A 100 12.17 15.27 21.00
C THR A 100 13.22 15.30 19.91
N SER A 101 13.36 16.40 19.15
CA SER A 101 14.28 16.53 18.04
C SER A 101 15.05 17.85 18.07
N GLN A 102 15.84 18.14 17.03
CA GLN A 102 16.50 19.43 16.90
C GLN A 102 15.50 20.55 16.54
N LEU A 103 15.74 21.75 17.03
CA LEU A 103 15.03 22.96 16.62
C LEU A 103 15.96 23.89 15.86
N SER A 104 15.65 24.20 14.62
CA SER A 104 16.45 25.07 13.75
C SER A 104 16.42 26.55 14.18
N GLN A 105 15.39 26.95 14.91
CA GLN A 105 15.21 28.31 15.44
C GLN A 105 14.60 28.29 16.82
N ALA A 106 14.78 29.41 17.54
CA ALA A 106 14.19 29.60 18.86
C ALA A 106 12.65 29.61 18.76
N SER A 107 12.00 28.73 19.51
CA SER A 107 10.54 28.53 19.45
C SER A 107 9.93 28.78 20.83
N PRO A 108 9.10 29.81 21.01
CA PRO A 108 8.48 30.11 22.29
C PRO A 108 7.33 29.11 22.56
N VAL A 109 7.34 28.48 23.75
CA VAL A 109 6.26 27.65 24.30
C VAL A 109 5.49 28.47 25.33
N LEU A 110 4.19 28.43 25.26
CA LEU A 110 3.29 29.23 26.06
C LEU A 110 2.42 28.33 26.96
N LEU A 111 2.48 28.54 28.28
CA LEU A 111 1.52 28.05 29.25
C LEU A 111 0.50 29.17 29.52
N ARG A 112 -0.77 28.88 29.31
CA ARG A 112 -1.89 29.79 29.65
C ARG A 112 -2.77 29.11 30.68
N ALA A 113 -3.10 29.84 31.74
CA ALA A 113 -4.06 29.41 32.75
C ALA A 113 -5.37 30.19 32.55
N LEU A 114 -6.48 29.49 32.52
CA LEU A 114 -7.80 30.01 32.22
C LEU A 114 -8.76 29.73 33.40
N ASP A 115 -9.72 30.60 33.59
CA ASP A 115 -10.79 30.38 34.58
C ASP A 115 -11.94 29.51 34.02
N ALA A 116 -12.98 29.29 34.77
CA ALA A 116 -14.16 28.51 34.38
C ALA A 116 -14.93 29.08 33.16
N ASN A 117 -14.73 30.35 32.86
CA ASN A 117 -15.34 31.02 31.71
C ASN A 117 -14.40 31.10 30.50
N GLY A 118 -13.21 30.52 30.60
CA GLY A 118 -12.17 30.59 29.56
C GLY A 118 -11.40 31.92 29.54
N ALA A 119 -11.57 32.78 30.53
CA ALA A 119 -10.82 34.02 30.63
C ALA A 119 -9.41 33.78 31.17
N LEU A 120 -8.43 34.54 30.66
CA LEU A 120 -7.03 34.37 31.02
C LEU A 120 -6.76 34.80 32.44
N VAL A 121 -6.32 33.89 33.30
CA VAL A 121 -5.90 34.09 34.68
C VAL A 121 -4.42 34.51 34.73
N GLY A 122 -3.59 33.86 33.95
CA GLY A 122 -2.17 34.15 33.85
C GLY A 122 -1.51 33.35 32.71
N GLN A 123 -0.31 33.73 32.36
CA GLN A 123 0.49 33.00 31.35
C GLN A 123 1.98 33.12 31.59
N GLN A 124 2.72 32.16 31.14
CA GLN A 124 4.18 32.19 31.12
C GLN A 124 4.70 31.64 29.80
N THR A 125 5.82 32.18 29.30
CA THR A 125 6.48 31.76 28.08
C THR A 125 7.88 31.29 28.40
N ALA A 126 8.27 30.13 27.87
CA ALA A 126 9.65 29.65 27.79
C ALA A 126 10.08 29.58 26.31
N VAL A 127 11.36 29.73 26.03
CA VAL A 127 11.91 29.64 24.67
C VAL A 127 12.75 28.37 24.57
N LEU A 128 12.36 27.45 23.68
CA LEU A 128 13.10 26.26 23.34
C LEU A 128 14.00 26.53 22.13
N GLY A 129 15.25 26.05 22.17
CA GLY A 129 16.21 26.09 21.06
C GLY A 129 16.77 27.49 20.71
N PRO A 130 17.53 27.60 19.63
CA PRO A 130 17.82 26.53 18.68
C PRO A 130 18.70 25.43 19.28
N SER A 131 18.59 24.21 18.76
CA SER A 131 19.35 23.06 19.25
C SER A 131 19.77 22.15 18.12
N THR A 132 20.89 21.44 18.29
CA THR A 132 21.41 20.45 17.34
C THR A 132 20.95 19.01 17.65
N GLY A 133 20.11 18.86 18.66
CA GLY A 133 19.57 17.57 19.13
C GLY A 133 18.34 17.78 20.00
N PRO A 134 17.79 16.71 20.61
CA PRO A 134 16.67 16.80 21.54
C PRO A 134 16.96 17.75 22.71
N ILE A 135 15.91 18.44 23.16
CA ILE A 135 15.96 19.34 24.33
C ILE A 135 15.29 18.58 25.50
N PRO A 136 16.05 18.21 26.56
CA PRO A 136 15.49 17.52 27.71
C PRO A 136 14.33 18.31 28.36
N VAL A 137 13.39 17.60 28.97
CA VAL A 137 12.20 18.16 29.61
C VAL A 137 12.58 18.76 30.97
N GLN A 138 13.35 19.87 30.96
CA GLN A 138 13.91 20.49 32.16
C GLN A 138 13.52 21.97 32.31
N ILE A 139 12.78 22.52 31.38
CA ILE A 139 12.44 23.95 31.35
C ILE A 139 11.08 24.15 32.02
N PRO A 140 11.01 24.84 33.19
CA PRO A 140 9.74 25.01 33.91
C PRO A 140 8.86 26.11 33.29
N LEU A 141 7.57 25.87 33.29
CA LEU A 141 6.52 26.83 33.05
C LEU A 141 5.59 26.82 34.28
N GLU A 142 5.31 27.98 34.87
CA GLU A 142 4.59 28.08 36.13
C GLU A 142 3.67 29.29 36.16
N VAL A 143 2.44 29.10 36.58
CA VAL A 143 1.46 30.18 36.77
C VAL A 143 0.87 30.09 38.15
N THR A 144 0.82 31.21 38.85
CA THR A 144 0.18 31.35 40.18
C THR A 144 -0.95 32.37 40.11
N SER A 145 -1.99 32.12 40.88
CA SER A 145 -3.12 33.03 41.08
C SER A 145 -3.41 33.26 42.58
N ALA A 146 -3.70 34.50 42.95
CA ALA A 146 -4.09 34.82 44.32
C ALA A 146 -5.45 34.21 44.74
N ALA A 147 -6.28 33.83 43.76
CA ALA A 147 -7.55 33.17 43.94
C ALA A 147 -7.50 31.77 43.31
N ALA A 148 -8.17 30.80 43.93
CA ALA A 148 -8.29 29.44 43.43
C ALA A 148 -9.23 29.40 42.20
N ASN A 149 -8.82 30.03 41.09
CA ASN A 149 -9.66 30.21 39.93
C ASN A 149 -9.07 29.63 38.62
N ILE A 150 -7.89 29.03 38.64
CA ILE A 150 -7.35 28.30 37.47
C ILE A 150 -8.17 27.02 37.32
N ARG A 151 -8.90 26.87 36.21
CA ARG A 151 -9.75 25.72 35.90
C ARG A 151 -9.25 24.93 34.70
N GLN A 152 -8.46 25.57 33.86
CA GLN A 152 -7.86 24.96 32.72
C GLN A 152 -6.47 25.52 32.45
N ILE A 153 -5.57 24.71 31.93
CA ILE A 153 -4.37 25.19 31.32
C ILE A 153 -4.30 24.74 29.86
N THR A 154 -3.60 25.55 29.02
CA THR A 154 -3.21 25.18 27.68
C THR A 154 -1.71 25.32 27.54
N VAL A 155 -1.03 24.31 26.95
CA VAL A 155 0.41 24.35 26.72
C VAL A 155 0.68 24.04 25.24
N GLY A 156 1.44 24.88 24.56
CA GLY A 156 1.79 24.70 23.16
C GLY A 156 2.73 25.78 22.64
N PHE A 157 3.16 25.70 21.40
CA PHE A 157 3.94 26.78 20.78
C PHE A 157 3.08 28.05 20.61
N ALA A 158 3.72 29.20 20.78
CA ALA A 158 3.04 30.50 20.72
C ALA A 158 2.59 30.88 19.30
N SER A 159 3.18 30.33 18.25
CA SER A 159 2.80 30.55 16.85
C SER A 159 2.01 29.34 16.32
N SER A 160 0.93 29.60 15.58
CA SER A 160 0.09 28.58 14.96
C SER A 160 0.81 27.81 13.84
N ASP A 161 1.92 28.34 13.33
CA ASP A 161 2.68 27.78 12.19
C ASP A 161 3.81 26.84 12.63
N ALA A 162 4.08 26.73 13.93
CA ALA A 162 5.04 25.78 14.44
C ALA A 162 4.34 24.40 14.56
N PHE A 163 4.81 23.46 13.79
CA PHE A 163 4.45 22.04 13.97
C PHE A 163 4.82 21.65 15.40
N ASN A 164 3.81 21.41 16.23
CA ASN A 164 4.01 20.99 17.62
C ASN A 164 4.51 19.51 17.73
N ASN A 165 4.95 18.93 16.62
CA ASN A 165 5.53 17.59 16.59
C ASN A 165 6.79 17.56 17.43
N GLY A 166 6.75 16.80 18.52
CA GLY A 166 7.88 16.61 19.41
C GLY A 166 7.93 17.51 20.64
N LEU A 167 6.94 18.37 20.91
CA LEU A 167 6.83 19.06 22.21
C LEU A 167 6.43 18.03 23.30
N VAL A 168 7.23 17.98 24.35
CA VAL A 168 7.09 17.03 25.46
C VAL A 168 6.93 17.78 26.76
N LEU A 169 6.07 17.26 27.65
CA LEU A 169 5.81 17.78 28.97
C LEU A 169 5.96 16.68 30.02
N ASP A 170 6.39 17.08 31.22
CA ASP A 170 6.51 16.19 32.37
C ASP A 170 6.23 16.93 33.66
N ASP A 171 6.01 16.16 34.74
CA ASP A 171 5.85 16.66 36.11
C ASP A 171 4.84 17.81 36.20
N LEU A 172 3.55 17.52 35.94
CA LEU A 172 2.48 18.47 36.16
C LEU A 172 2.15 18.56 37.67
N ALA A 173 2.45 19.71 38.29
CA ALA A 173 2.13 20.00 39.65
C ALA A 173 0.98 21.02 39.77
N PHE A 174 0.03 20.76 40.65
CA PHE A 174 -1.10 21.63 40.95
C PHE A 174 -1.59 21.42 42.38
N ASP A 175 -2.52 22.25 42.93
CA ASP A 175 -3.03 22.13 44.28
C ASP A 175 -3.80 20.81 44.46
N ALA A 176 -3.70 20.16 45.61
CA ALA A 176 -4.55 19.02 45.93
C ALA A 176 -6.02 19.43 45.92
N ALA A 177 -6.90 18.59 45.38
CA ALA A 177 -8.32 18.82 45.38
C ALA A 177 -8.78 19.19 46.83
N GLY A 178 -9.28 20.40 46.98
CA GLY A 178 -9.88 20.84 48.24
C GLY A 178 -11.16 20.06 48.53
N PRO A 179 -11.81 20.29 49.64
CA PRO A 179 -13.14 19.75 49.91
C PRO A 179 -14.04 20.03 48.69
N PRO A 180 -15.07 19.18 48.43
CA PRO A 180 -15.88 19.24 47.23
C PRO A 180 -16.27 20.67 46.89
N PRO A 181 -16.24 21.06 45.59
CA PRO A 181 -16.45 22.44 45.18
C PRO A 181 -17.72 22.98 45.80
N ASP A 182 -17.61 24.19 46.31
CA ASP A 182 -18.64 24.90 47.01
C ASP A 182 -19.96 24.88 46.20
N CYS A 183 -20.94 24.16 46.72
CA CYS A 183 -22.27 24.09 46.14
C CYS A 183 -23.10 25.38 46.38
N THR A 184 -22.45 26.52 46.44
CA THR A 184 -23.12 27.81 46.78
C THR A 184 -23.77 28.49 45.57
N ALA A 185 -23.43 28.13 44.34
CA ALA A 185 -24.10 28.66 43.15
C ALA A 185 -25.15 27.65 42.64
N PRO A 186 -26.45 27.95 42.68
CA PRO A 186 -27.51 26.98 42.36
C PRO A 186 -27.66 26.80 40.85
N VAL A 187 -26.80 25.98 40.22
CA VAL A 187 -26.93 25.63 38.82
C VAL A 187 -27.03 24.11 38.67
N ASN A 188 -28.23 23.64 38.37
CA ASN A 188 -28.46 22.25 38.03
C ASN A 188 -27.63 21.86 36.80
N PRO A 189 -27.19 20.58 36.63
CA PRO A 189 -26.62 20.11 35.36
C PRO A 189 -27.66 20.27 34.26
N SER A 190 -27.21 20.36 33.00
CA SER A 190 -28.08 20.21 31.83
C SER A 190 -27.70 18.98 31.04
N VAL A 191 -28.67 18.32 30.45
CA VAL A 191 -28.47 17.12 29.64
C VAL A 191 -29.33 17.15 28.39
N THR A 192 -28.73 16.79 27.25
CA THR A 192 -29.43 16.59 25.98
C THR A 192 -29.04 15.24 25.37
N LEU A 193 -29.93 14.63 24.60
CA LEU A 193 -29.69 13.39 23.88
C LEU A 193 -29.73 13.65 22.38
N SER A 194 -28.72 13.21 21.66
CA SER A 194 -28.64 13.21 20.19
C SER A 194 -28.87 11.81 19.60
N GLN A 195 -28.64 10.77 20.40
CA GLN A 195 -28.95 9.38 20.05
C GLN A 195 -29.51 8.63 21.25
N PRO A 196 -30.50 7.72 21.10
CA PRO A 196 -31.19 7.44 19.85
C PRO A 196 -32.00 8.64 19.36
N GLN A 197 -32.13 8.80 18.04
CA GLN A 197 -32.92 9.90 17.48
C GLN A 197 -34.40 9.75 17.91
N LEU A 198 -35.03 10.87 18.17
CA LEU A 198 -36.42 10.90 18.57
C LEU A 198 -37.33 10.19 17.56
N ASN A 199 -38.14 9.24 18.04
CA ASN A 199 -39.03 8.39 17.25
C ASN A 199 -38.33 7.48 16.20
N SER A 200 -37.04 7.22 16.37
CA SER A 200 -36.33 6.25 15.54
C SER A 200 -36.88 4.82 15.76
N THR A 201 -36.76 3.99 14.72
CA THR A 201 -37.11 2.57 14.78
C THR A 201 -35.88 1.71 14.64
N VAL A 202 -35.72 0.75 15.54
CA VAL A 202 -34.64 -0.25 15.52
C VAL A 202 -35.21 -1.66 15.45
N GLN A 203 -34.48 -2.59 14.88
CA GLN A 203 -34.92 -3.98 14.66
C GLN A 203 -34.19 -4.97 15.56
N ILE A 204 -33.24 -4.49 16.34
CA ILE A 204 -32.46 -5.26 17.33
C ILE A 204 -32.69 -4.65 18.72
N ASN A 205 -32.46 -5.45 19.75
CA ASN A 205 -32.69 -5.05 21.16
C ASN A 205 -31.53 -4.22 21.73
N GLU A 206 -30.99 -3.31 20.93
CA GLU A 206 -29.89 -2.43 21.34
C GLU A 206 -30.00 -1.05 20.71
N PHE A 207 -29.34 -0.06 21.28
CA PHE A 207 -29.21 1.28 20.70
C PHE A 207 -27.91 1.95 21.15
N MET A 208 -27.53 3.01 20.43
CA MET A 208 -26.44 3.89 20.83
C MET A 208 -27.01 5.07 21.63
N LEU A 209 -26.44 5.30 22.83
CA LEU A 209 -26.70 6.48 23.62
C LEU A 209 -25.63 7.54 23.37
N GLN A 210 -26.00 8.70 22.95
CA GLN A 210 -25.11 9.85 22.74
C GLN A 210 -25.81 11.15 23.05
N GLY A 211 -25.08 12.15 23.57
CA GLY A 211 -25.63 13.42 23.92
C GLY A 211 -24.59 14.36 24.50
N GLU A 212 -25.08 15.40 25.18
CA GLU A 212 -24.23 16.39 25.83
C GLU A 212 -24.70 16.59 27.28
N VAL A 213 -23.74 16.67 28.20
CA VAL A 213 -23.98 17.05 29.59
C VAL A 213 -23.13 18.28 29.93
N THR A 214 -23.79 19.35 30.36
CA THR A 214 -23.14 20.56 30.87
C THR A 214 -23.34 20.62 32.36
N THR A 215 -22.29 20.80 33.16
CA THR A 215 -22.35 20.85 34.62
C THR A 215 -21.27 21.77 35.15
N ALA A 216 -21.63 22.60 36.17
CA ALA A 216 -20.72 23.47 36.92
C ALA A 216 -20.05 22.75 38.10
N ALA A 217 -20.56 21.58 38.47
CA ALA A 217 -20.04 20.74 39.55
C ALA A 217 -19.98 19.27 39.05
N PRO A 218 -19.09 18.43 39.58
CA PRO A 218 -19.03 17.02 39.17
C PRO A 218 -20.36 16.32 39.34
N LEU A 219 -20.71 15.42 38.42
CA LEU A 219 -21.85 14.53 38.60
C LEU A 219 -21.52 13.48 39.64
N ASP A 220 -22.47 13.26 40.54
CA ASP A 220 -22.41 12.17 41.51
C ASP A 220 -23.34 11.00 41.13
N GLN A 221 -24.27 11.22 40.17
CA GLN A 221 -25.13 10.20 39.62
C GLN A 221 -25.42 10.45 38.14
N ALA A 222 -25.39 9.36 37.32
CA ALA A 222 -25.93 9.34 35.96
C ALA A 222 -26.65 8.01 35.74
N THR A 223 -27.95 8.07 35.52
CA THR A 223 -28.79 6.88 35.45
C THR A 223 -29.57 6.88 34.13
N LEU A 224 -29.41 5.82 33.38
CA LEU A 224 -30.18 5.55 32.15
C LEU A 224 -31.40 4.69 32.52
N THR A 225 -32.59 5.14 32.18
CA THR A 225 -33.83 4.39 32.33
C THR A 225 -34.46 4.17 30.97
N VAL A 226 -34.78 2.91 30.65
CA VAL A 226 -35.53 2.50 29.48
C VAL A 226 -36.87 1.95 29.95
N THR A 227 -37.98 2.62 29.58
CA THR A 227 -39.32 2.21 29.88
C THR A 227 -40.10 1.91 28.62
N GLY A 228 -40.62 0.72 28.52
CA GLY A 228 -41.39 0.21 27.35
C GLY A 228 -42.58 -0.63 27.77
N PRO A 229 -43.34 -1.21 26.82
CA PRO A 229 -44.53 -2.00 27.12
C PRO A 229 -44.27 -3.24 28.01
N GLY A 230 -43.04 -3.73 28.04
CA GLY A 230 -42.63 -4.89 28.87
C GLY A 230 -42.12 -4.54 30.26
N GLY A 231 -41.99 -3.25 30.61
CA GLY A 231 -41.45 -2.84 31.93
C GLY A 231 -40.43 -1.71 31.85
N THR A 232 -39.60 -1.66 32.88
CA THR A 232 -38.56 -0.63 33.00
C THR A 232 -37.21 -1.30 33.33
N LYS A 233 -36.15 -0.88 32.66
CA LYS A 233 -34.77 -1.23 32.95
C LYS A 233 -33.98 0.01 33.37
N VAL A 234 -33.12 -0.12 34.35
CA VAL A 234 -32.32 0.97 34.90
C VAL A 234 -30.86 0.58 34.90
N THR A 235 -30.01 1.42 34.34
CA THR A 235 -28.57 1.21 34.20
C THR A 235 -27.80 2.42 34.71
N ASN A 236 -26.80 2.22 35.58
CA ASN A 236 -25.88 3.28 35.97
C ASN A 236 -24.85 3.50 34.88
N VAL A 237 -24.77 4.73 34.36
CA VAL A 237 -23.85 5.11 33.26
C VAL A 237 -22.83 6.17 33.68
N LEU A 238 -22.74 6.50 34.99
CA LEU A 238 -21.82 7.53 35.48
C LEU A 238 -20.37 7.29 35.07
N GLY A 239 -19.91 6.07 35.16
CA GLY A 239 -18.51 5.71 34.78
C GLY A 239 -18.20 5.76 33.30
N THR A 240 -19.24 5.85 32.44
CA THR A 240 -19.10 5.88 30.98
C THR A 240 -19.34 7.29 30.40
N ILE A 241 -19.97 8.18 31.18
CA ILE A 241 -20.13 9.60 30.81
C ILE A 241 -18.87 10.33 31.25
N VAL A 242 -17.97 10.59 30.29
CA VAL A 242 -16.76 11.38 30.53
C VAL A 242 -17.15 12.82 30.79
N GLN A 243 -16.78 13.32 31.96
CA GLN A 243 -17.09 14.70 32.31
C GLN A 243 -16.05 15.68 31.81
N PRO A 244 -16.42 16.59 30.94
CA PRO A 244 -16.11 17.99 31.09
C PRO A 244 -17.33 18.89 30.87
N THR A 245 -17.20 20.09 31.35
CA THR A 245 -18.17 21.13 31.52
C THR A 245 -18.88 21.68 30.30
N SER A 246 -18.79 21.03 29.14
CA SER A 246 -19.58 21.29 27.91
C SER A 246 -18.97 20.54 26.72
N ALA A 247 -19.12 19.22 26.66
CA ALA A 247 -18.76 18.46 25.48
C ALA A 247 -19.76 17.31 25.30
N PRO A 248 -20.03 16.89 24.07
CA PRO A 248 -20.77 15.66 23.84
C PRO A 248 -20.03 14.49 24.47
N PHE A 249 -20.72 13.63 25.21
CA PHE A 249 -20.14 12.37 25.66
C PHE A 249 -20.07 11.36 24.48
N GLY A 250 -19.05 10.49 24.52
CA GLY A 250 -18.84 9.46 23.49
C GLY A 250 -20.03 8.51 23.37
N ALA A 251 -20.20 7.89 22.21
CA ALA A 251 -21.29 6.95 21.98
C ALA A 251 -21.18 5.73 22.91
N ILE A 252 -22.23 5.44 23.67
CA ILE A 252 -22.34 4.31 24.58
C ILE A 252 -23.29 3.29 23.97
N ARG A 253 -22.83 2.05 23.74
CA ARG A 253 -23.71 0.96 23.32
C ARG A 253 -24.51 0.44 24.51
N VAL A 254 -25.83 0.34 24.35
CA VAL A 254 -26.76 -0.17 25.35
C VAL A 254 -27.46 -1.42 24.82
N ASP A 255 -27.01 -2.57 25.28
CA ASP A 255 -27.46 -3.88 24.83
C ASP A 255 -28.67 -4.38 25.63
N GLU A 256 -29.51 -5.22 25.00
CA GLU A 256 -30.63 -5.95 25.63
C GLU A 256 -31.58 -5.09 26.51
N SER A 257 -31.74 -3.83 26.16
CA SER A 257 -32.45 -2.86 26.99
C SER A 257 -33.86 -2.55 26.51
N LEU A 258 -34.18 -2.75 25.23
CA LEU A 258 -35.45 -2.34 24.65
C LEU A 258 -36.51 -3.44 24.80
N PHE A 259 -37.76 -3.02 24.93
CA PHE A 259 -38.95 -3.87 24.86
C PHE A 259 -39.62 -3.71 23.49
N PRO A 260 -40.21 -4.79 22.89
CA PRO A 260 -40.98 -4.65 21.67
C PRO A 260 -42.07 -3.56 21.76
N GLY A 261 -42.10 -2.66 20.78
CA GLY A 261 -42.93 -1.46 20.79
C GLY A 261 -42.13 -0.19 21.11
N THR A 262 -42.85 0.87 21.43
CA THR A 262 -42.22 2.17 21.71
C THR A 262 -41.65 2.19 23.13
N ASN A 263 -40.39 2.54 23.25
CA ASN A 263 -39.67 2.72 24.51
C ASN A 263 -39.34 4.21 24.72
N THR A 264 -39.42 4.67 25.97
CA THR A 264 -38.88 5.94 26.38
C THR A 264 -37.52 5.73 27.02
N VAL A 265 -36.49 6.35 26.46
CA VAL A 265 -35.10 6.35 26.96
C VAL A 265 -34.88 7.65 27.68
N THR A 266 -34.60 7.61 29.01
CA THR A 266 -34.38 8.78 29.85
C THR A 266 -33.01 8.71 30.49
N LEU A 267 -32.18 9.71 30.29
CA LEU A 267 -30.93 9.90 31.00
C LEU A 267 -31.15 10.95 32.09
N VAL A 268 -30.95 10.55 33.32
CA VAL A 268 -31.01 11.42 34.53
C VAL A 268 -29.60 11.65 35.04
N VAL A 269 -29.21 12.89 35.20
CA VAL A 269 -27.92 13.29 35.77
C VAL A 269 -28.14 14.16 37.00
N HIS A 270 -27.30 13.96 38.01
CA HIS A 270 -27.37 14.68 39.28
C HIS A 270 -26.01 15.23 39.67
N ASN A 271 -25.99 16.39 40.28
CA ASN A 271 -24.84 16.97 40.98
C ASN A 271 -25.32 17.58 42.33
N CYS A 272 -24.43 18.16 43.09
CA CYS A 272 -24.74 18.75 44.40
C CYS A 272 -25.79 19.92 44.37
N HIS A 273 -26.14 20.43 43.19
CA HIS A 273 -27.13 21.49 43.01
C HIS A 273 -28.52 20.95 42.68
N GLY A 274 -28.58 19.77 42.07
CA GLY A 274 -29.86 19.17 41.70
C GLY A 274 -29.79 18.21 40.53
N THR A 275 -30.95 17.88 40.01
CA THR A 275 -31.14 16.85 38.98
C THR A 275 -31.65 17.46 37.68
N SER A 276 -31.15 16.94 36.57
CA SER A 276 -31.72 17.20 35.24
C SER A 276 -31.88 15.90 34.47
N GLN A 277 -32.81 15.91 33.52
CA GLN A 277 -33.06 14.75 32.69
C GLN A 277 -33.31 15.13 31.22
N ALA A 278 -32.97 14.24 30.31
CA ALA A 278 -33.40 14.28 28.92
C ALA A 278 -34.02 12.96 28.54
N SER A 279 -35.01 12.99 27.69
CA SER A 279 -35.71 11.80 27.22
C SER A 279 -35.88 11.84 25.73
N THR A 280 -35.82 10.65 25.12
CA THR A 280 -36.15 10.41 23.73
C THR A 280 -36.98 9.13 23.60
N THR A 281 -37.65 8.93 22.48
CA THR A 281 -38.40 7.70 22.21
C THR A 281 -37.74 6.91 21.07
N VAL A 282 -37.68 5.59 21.23
CA VAL A 282 -37.26 4.66 20.24
C VAL A 282 -38.24 3.49 20.15
N THR A 283 -38.60 3.11 18.95
CA THR A 283 -39.48 1.96 18.71
C THR A 283 -38.63 0.73 18.37
N TYR A 284 -38.74 -0.29 19.20
CA TYR A 284 -38.17 -1.60 18.88
C TYR A 284 -39.22 -2.42 18.11
N ALA A 285 -38.96 -2.60 16.81
CA ALA A 285 -39.82 -3.37 15.91
C ALA A 285 -39.05 -4.60 15.42
N PRO A 286 -39.03 -5.70 16.21
CA PRO A 286 -38.28 -6.90 15.83
C PRO A 286 -38.80 -7.45 14.51
N VAL A 287 -37.90 -7.86 13.65
CA VAL A 287 -38.25 -8.60 12.41
C VAL A 287 -38.76 -9.97 12.82
N ALA A 288 -39.89 -10.39 12.23
CA ALA A 288 -40.45 -11.71 12.51
C ALA A 288 -39.56 -12.83 11.93
N ASN A 289 -39.38 -13.90 12.68
CA ASN A 289 -38.70 -15.10 12.18
C ASN A 289 -39.40 -15.61 10.90
N GLY A 290 -38.60 -15.97 9.89
CA GLY A 290 -39.09 -16.45 8.60
C GLY A 290 -39.57 -15.33 7.66
N THR A 291 -39.28 -14.06 7.97
CA THR A 291 -39.50 -12.94 7.02
C THR A 291 -38.77 -13.22 5.71
N VAL A 292 -39.49 -13.11 4.60
CA VAL A 292 -38.95 -13.42 3.27
C VAL A 292 -38.24 -12.20 2.68
N ILE A 293 -37.00 -12.40 2.23
CA ILE A 293 -36.28 -11.45 1.39
C ILE A 293 -36.00 -12.09 0.03
N LYS A 294 -35.98 -11.29 -1.02
CA LYS A 294 -35.79 -11.77 -2.40
C LYS A 294 -34.38 -11.47 -2.88
N LEU A 295 -33.72 -12.45 -3.45
CA LEU A 295 -32.45 -12.28 -4.15
C LEU A 295 -32.70 -11.57 -5.50
N LEU A 296 -32.01 -10.46 -5.74
CA LEU A 296 -32.06 -9.71 -7.00
C LEU A 296 -30.96 -10.15 -7.97
N GLY A 297 -29.82 -10.55 -7.44
CA GLY A 297 -28.65 -10.97 -8.22
C GLY A 297 -27.50 -11.44 -7.34
N MET A 298 -26.52 -12.07 -7.97
CA MET A 298 -25.31 -12.57 -7.34
C MET A 298 -24.15 -12.40 -8.30
N GLU A 299 -23.01 -11.98 -7.76
CA GLU A 299 -21.75 -11.92 -8.48
C GLU A 299 -20.69 -12.74 -7.77
N ILE A 300 -19.92 -13.51 -8.54
CA ILE A 300 -18.69 -14.18 -8.09
C ILE A 300 -17.54 -13.49 -8.82
N THR A 301 -16.80 -12.65 -8.15
CA THR A 301 -15.88 -11.70 -8.77
C THR A 301 -14.47 -11.76 -8.19
N GLN A 302 -13.48 -11.43 -9.01
CA GLN A 302 -12.04 -11.40 -8.67
C GLN A 302 -11.41 -10.03 -8.92
N ALA A 303 -11.76 -9.34 -9.97
CA ALA A 303 -11.35 -7.98 -10.31
C ALA A 303 -12.52 -7.21 -10.95
N THR A 304 -13.24 -7.86 -11.85
CA THR A 304 -14.41 -7.34 -12.54
C THR A 304 -15.36 -8.50 -12.83
N GLN A 305 -16.66 -8.22 -12.90
CA GLN A 305 -17.67 -9.22 -13.24
C GLN A 305 -18.91 -8.55 -13.83
N ASP A 306 -19.63 -9.24 -14.70
CA ASP A 306 -20.96 -8.85 -15.14
C ASP A 306 -22.05 -9.57 -14.30
N LEU A 307 -23.29 -9.12 -14.44
CA LEU A 307 -24.44 -9.71 -13.74
C LEU A 307 -24.77 -11.16 -14.13
N ASN A 308 -24.27 -11.61 -15.27
CA ASN A 308 -24.45 -12.98 -15.74
C ASN A 308 -23.31 -13.90 -15.29
N ASN A 309 -22.33 -13.38 -14.55
CA ASN A 309 -21.08 -14.05 -14.20
C ASN A 309 -20.34 -14.55 -15.44
N GLY A 310 -20.33 -13.75 -16.53
CA GLY A 310 -19.74 -14.09 -17.80
C GLY A 310 -18.23 -13.97 -17.84
N VAL A 311 -17.64 -13.10 -17.01
CA VAL A 311 -16.19 -12.94 -16.94
C VAL A 311 -15.54 -14.18 -16.33
N PRO A 312 -14.62 -14.85 -17.03
CA PRO A 312 -14.02 -16.09 -16.55
C PRO A 312 -13.21 -15.90 -15.27
N LEU A 313 -13.34 -16.84 -14.33
CA LEU A 313 -12.64 -16.83 -13.05
C LEU A 313 -11.32 -17.62 -13.12
N ILE A 314 -10.33 -17.18 -12.37
CA ILE A 314 -8.99 -17.78 -12.29
C ILE A 314 -8.86 -18.58 -10.99
N ALA A 315 -8.40 -19.82 -11.12
CA ALA A 315 -8.07 -20.65 -9.97
C ALA A 315 -6.88 -20.06 -9.18
N GLY A 316 -6.99 -20.06 -7.86
CA GLY A 316 -5.97 -19.53 -6.97
C GLY A 316 -5.94 -17.98 -6.88
N LYS A 317 -6.86 -17.27 -7.55
CA LYS A 317 -7.00 -15.81 -7.42
C LYS A 317 -8.06 -15.47 -6.35
N PRO A 318 -7.80 -14.52 -5.41
CA PRO A 318 -8.78 -14.11 -4.40
C PRO A 318 -10.15 -13.81 -5.01
N THR A 319 -11.19 -14.31 -4.37
CA THR A 319 -12.55 -14.29 -4.90
C THR A 319 -13.53 -13.82 -3.84
N VAL A 320 -14.49 -13.00 -4.24
CA VAL A 320 -15.59 -12.53 -3.40
C VAL A 320 -16.91 -12.92 -4.04
N VAL A 321 -17.85 -13.43 -3.23
CA VAL A 321 -19.27 -13.57 -3.61
C VAL A 321 -20.02 -12.36 -3.06
N ARG A 322 -20.84 -11.74 -3.89
CA ARG A 322 -21.72 -10.61 -3.52
C ARG A 322 -23.17 -10.98 -3.78
N LEU A 323 -24.02 -10.86 -2.76
CA LEU A 323 -25.45 -11.12 -2.87
C LEU A 323 -26.25 -9.84 -2.67
N TYR A 324 -27.20 -9.59 -3.56
CA TYR A 324 -28.04 -8.39 -3.58
C TYR A 324 -29.49 -8.76 -3.29
N PHE A 325 -30.08 -8.15 -2.25
CA PHE A 325 -31.43 -8.48 -1.78
C PHE A 325 -32.36 -7.29 -1.85
N THR A 326 -33.66 -7.58 -1.89
CA THR A 326 -34.74 -6.63 -1.65
C THR A 326 -35.77 -7.26 -0.69
N THR A 327 -36.61 -6.42 -0.06
CA THR A 327 -37.72 -6.91 0.76
C THR A 327 -38.91 -7.29 -0.09
N THR A 328 -39.71 -8.27 0.39
CA THR A 328 -40.99 -8.67 -0.23
C THR A 328 -42.13 -8.51 0.77
N GLY A 329 -43.28 -7.96 0.32
CA GLY A 329 -44.49 -7.78 1.17
C GLY A 329 -44.35 -6.66 2.21
N THR A 330 -43.25 -5.92 2.24
CA THR A 330 -43.04 -4.75 3.09
C THR A 330 -42.12 -3.73 2.41
N THR A 331 -42.34 -2.44 2.67
CA THR A 331 -41.45 -1.35 2.27
C THR A 331 -40.50 -0.97 3.39
N ALA A 332 -40.59 -1.61 4.55
CA ALA A 332 -39.68 -1.36 5.67
C ALA A 332 -38.30 -1.95 5.38
N THR A 333 -37.24 -1.17 5.65
CA THR A 333 -35.87 -1.61 5.55
C THR A 333 -35.56 -2.64 6.66
N ILE A 334 -34.95 -3.76 6.28
CA ILE A 334 -34.41 -4.74 7.22
C ILE A 334 -32.93 -4.41 7.40
N ASN A 335 -32.55 -3.98 8.59
CA ASN A 335 -31.21 -3.53 8.90
C ASN A 335 -30.33 -4.70 9.42
N ASN A 336 -29.02 -4.53 9.28
CA ASN A 336 -28.03 -5.44 9.86
C ASN A 336 -28.21 -6.91 9.45
N VAL A 337 -28.56 -7.17 8.20
CA VAL A 337 -28.64 -8.55 7.67
C VAL A 337 -27.24 -9.09 7.46
N ARG A 338 -27.02 -10.32 7.94
CA ARG A 338 -25.81 -11.10 7.71
C ARG A 338 -26.16 -12.48 7.16
N GLY A 339 -25.17 -13.19 6.63
CA GLY A 339 -25.39 -14.53 6.10
C GLY A 339 -24.16 -15.42 6.11
N ASP A 340 -24.43 -16.71 5.92
CA ASP A 340 -23.44 -17.73 5.71
C ASP A 340 -23.73 -18.41 4.36
N ILE A 341 -22.69 -18.70 3.58
CA ILE A 341 -22.76 -19.51 2.36
C ILE A 341 -21.91 -20.77 2.52
N THR A 342 -22.38 -21.85 1.93
CA THR A 342 -21.61 -23.09 1.80
C THR A 342 -21.18 -23.29 0.35
N GLY A 343 -20.04 -23.94 0.16
CA GLY A 343 -19.51 -24.33 -1.12
C GLY A 343 -19.15 -25.80 -1.16
N PHE A 344 -19.35 -26.45 -2.31
CA PHE A 344 -18.93 -27.82 -2.56
C PHE A 344 -18.16 -27.87 -3.88
N ARG A 345 -16.98 -28.44 -3.82
CA ARG A 345 -16.23 -28.70 -5.05
C ARG A 345 -16.77 -29.91 -5.76
N GLU A 346 -16.86 -29.87 -7.09
CA GLU A 346 -17.30 -31.00 -7.87
C GLU A 346 -16.44 -32.24 -7.58
N GLY A 347 -17.09 -33.35 -7.24
CA GLY A 347 -16.42 -34.62 -6.81
C GLY A 347 -15.90 -34.61 -5.38
N GLY A 348 -16.05 -33.54 -4.60
CA GLY A 348 -15.70 -33.42 -3.18
C GLY A 348 -16.92 -33.51 -2.28
N ASN A 349 -16.76 -34.10 -1.08
CA ASN A 349 -17.85 -34.26 -0.10
C ASN A 349 -17.69 -33.33 1.12
N THR A 350 -16.64 -32.51 1.19
CA THR A 350 -16.39 -31.61 2.32
C THR A 350 -17.02 -30.26 2.04
N PRO A 351 -18.01 -29.82 2.85
CA PRO A 351 -18.56 -28.47 2.70
C PRO A 351 -17.53 -27.42 3.13
N LEU A 352 -17.44 -26.36 2.34
CA LEU A 352 -16.69 -25.14 2.65
C LEU A 352 -17.68 -24.11 3.19
N LEU A 353 -17.32 -23.37 4.23
CA LEU A 353 -18.18 -22.37 4.85
C LEU A 353 -17.53 -21.00 4.74
N ALA A 354 -18.30 -20.00 4.29
CA ALA A 354 -17.90 -18.59 4.33
C ALA A 354 -19.00 -17.75 5.00
N GLN A 355 -18.59 -16.83 5.87
CA GLN A 355 -19.46 -15.87 6.53
C GLN A 355 -19.37 -14.50 5.86
N SER A 356 -20.48 -13.76 5.86
CA SER A 356 -20.45 -12.40 5.33
C SER A 356 -19.53 -11.50 6.13
N VAL A 357 -18.76 -10.65 5.41
CA VAL A 357 -17.96 -9.58 6.00
C VAL A 357 -18.91 -8.43 6.34
N GLY A 358 -19.16 -8.23 7.63
CA GLY A 358 -20.10 -7.23 8.09
C GLY A 358 -21.59 -7.57 7.82
N THR A 359 -22.40 -6.53 7.73
CA THR A 359 -23.86 -6.60 7.51
C THR A 359 -24.28 -5.68 6.38
N THR A 360 -25.46 -5.92 5.82
CA THR A 360 -26.11 -5.02 4.84
C THR A 360 -27.52 -4.66 5.28
N ASN A 361 -28.04 -3.57 4.75
CA ASN A 361 -29.45 -3.22 4.87
C ASN A 361 -30.21 -3.68 3.61
N VAL A 362 -31.33 -4.35 3.82
CA VAL A 362 -32.20 -4.84 2.73
C VAL A 362 -33.39 -3.92 2.61
N ASP A 363 -33.53 -3.26 1.47
CA ASP A 363 -34.58 -2.28 1.19
C ASP A 363 -35.11 -2.40 -0.26
N THR A 364 -36.15 -1.63 -0.58
CA THR A 364 -36.72 -1.49 -1.91
C THR A 364 -36.31 -0.18 -2.61
N SER A 365 -35.52 0.68 -1.97
CA SER A 365 -35.21 2.03 -2.43
C SER A 365 -34.11 2.06 -3.49
N HIS A 366 -33.26 1.01 -3.53
CA HIS A 366 -32.13 0.91 -4.44
C HIS A 366 -32.36 -0.23 -5.42
N ASP A 367 -32.18 0.05 -6.70
CA ASP A 367 -32.19 -0.98 -7.75
C ASP A 367 -30.87 -1.79 -7.72
N LEU A 368 -30.81 -2.85 -8.52
CA LEU A 368 -29.66 -3.73 -8.58
C LEU A 368 -28.40 -3.00 -9.03
N SER A 369 -28.52 -2.04 -9.97
CA SER A 369 -27.37 -1.27 -10.46
C SER A 369 -26.77 -0.38 -9.36
N ALA A 370 -27.60 0.29 -8.57
CA ALA A 370 -27.16 1.08 -7.42
C ALA A 370 -26.52 0.20 -6.33
N LYS A 371 -27.13 -0.97 -6.04
CA LYS A 371 -26.60 -1.91 -5.03
C LYS A 371 -25.22 -2.47 -5.42
N ARG A 372 -24.95 -2.68 -6.70
CA ARG A 372 -23.67 -3.15 -7.20
C ARG A 372 -22.52 -2.15 -6.95
N ARG A 373 -22.82 -0.86 -6.95
CA ARG A 373 -21.84 0.22 -6.77
C ARG A 373 -21.48 0.51 -5.31
N ASP A 374 -22.17 -0.13 -4.36
CA ASP A 374 -21.99 0.10 -2.94
C ASP A 374 -21.85 -1.24 -2.19
N LEU A 375 -20.69 -1.44 -1.54
CA LEU A 375 -20.46 -2.65 -0.72
C LEU A 375 -21.43 -2.75 0.47
N THR A 376 -21.94 -1.64 0.97
CA THR A 376 -22.90 -1.63 2.10
C THR A 376 -24.29 -2.10 1.69
N GLN A 377 -24.59 -2.14 0.38
CA GLN A 377 -25.85 -2.58 -0.21
C GLN A 377 -25.83 -4.06 -0.64
N SER A 378 -24.75 -4.78 -0.34
CA SER A 378 -24.60 -6.21 -0.65
C SER A 378 -24.08 -7.00 0.55
N LEU A 379 -24.45 -8.27 0.64
CA LEU A 379 -23.72 -9.23 1.50
C LEU A 379 -22.48 -9.70 0.77
N ASN A 380 -21.32 -9.48 1.35
CA ASN A 380 -20.02 -9.76 0.75
C ASN A 380 -19.34 -10.92 1.49
N PHE A 381 -18.91 -11.94 0.77
CA PHE A 381 -18.25 -13.12 1.30
C PHE A 381 -16.86 -13.22 0.68
N VAL A 382 -15.82 -12.92 1.45
CA VAL A 382 -14.44 -13.15 1.05
C VAL A 382 -14.15 -14.63 1.21
N LEU A 383 -13.89 -15.31 0.11
CA LEU A 383 -13.72 -16.77 0.10
C LEU A 383 -12.31 -17.17 0.56
N SER A 384 -12.22 -18.29 1.27
CA SER A 384 -10.93 -18.94 1.52
C SER A 384 -10.39 -19.61 0.25
N PRO A 385 -9.07 -19.84 0.14
CA PRO A 385 -8.46 -20.45 -1.04
C PRO A 385 -9.06 -21.78 -1.49
N ASP A 386 -9.67 -22.54 -0.58
CA ASP A 386 -10.28 -23.84 -0.90
C ASP A 386 -11.48 -23.72 -1.84
N PHE A 387 -12.18 -22.59 -1.84
CA PHE A 387 -13.33 -22.35 -2.72
C PHE A 387 -12.95 -22.16 -4.18
N TYR A 388 -11.81 -21.50 -4.46
CA TYR A 388 -11.43 -21.08 -5.81
C TYR A 388 -10.22 -21.84 -6.38
N GLN A 389 -10.11 -23.13 -6.03
CA GLN A 389 -9.19 -24.05 -6.70
C GLN A 389 -9.69 -24.39 -8.11
N GLN A 390 -8.81 -24.87 -9.01
CA GLN A 390 -9.19 -25.27 -10.37
C GLN A 390 -10.36 -26.26 -10.38
N GLY A 391 -11.39 -26.00 -11.22
CA GLY A 391 -12.57 -26.85 -11.38
C GLY A 391 -13.86 -26.10 -11.04
N LEU A 392 -14.93 -26.84 -10.84
CA LEU A 392 -16.27 -26.33 -10.57
C LEU A 392 -16.55 -26.33 -9.06
N THR A 393 -17.05 -25.21 -8.57
CA THR A 393 -17.55 -25.07 -7.18
C THR A 393 -19.02 -24.68 -7.21
N HIS A 394 -19.80 -25.37 -6.40
CA HIS A 394 -21.22 -25.16 -6.18
C HIS A 394 -21.41 -24.33 -4.92
N PHE A 395 -22.30 -23.34 -4.95
CA PHE A 395 -22.54 -22.41 -3.83
C PHE A 395 -24.01 -22.44 -3.41
N HIS A 396 -24.25 -22.42 -2.09
CA HIS A 396 -25.56 -22.32 -1.47
C HIS A 396 -25.57 -21.21 -0.40
N VAL A 397 -26.70 -20.53 -0.26
CA VAL A 397 -26.95 -19.71 0.93
C VAL A 397 -27.43 -20.63 2.05
N GLU A 398 -26.61 -20.75 3.10
CA GLU A 398 -26.90 -21.63 4.23
C GLU A 398 -27.83 -20.97 5.24
N ARG A 399 -27.57 -19.70 5.53
CA ARG A 399 -28.32 -18.95 6.53
C ARG A 399 -28.32 -17.46 6.25
N LEU A 400 -29.44 -16.81 6.52
CA LEU A 400 -29.58 -15.35 6.56
C LEU A 400 -30.29 -14.96 7.87
N ASN A 401 -29.78 -13.95 8.57
CA ASN A 401 -30.39 -13.49 9.81
C ASN A 401 -30.08 -12.01 10.07
N VAL A 402 -30.90 -11.37 10.89
CA VAL A 402 -30.62 -10.03 11.43
C VAL A 402 -29.59 -10.18 12.55
N GLN A 403 -28.47 -9.43 12.50
CA GLN A 403 -27.43 -9.48 13.51
C GLN A 403 -27.90 -8.77 14.78
N GLY A 404 -27.61 -9.37 15.94
CA GLY A 404 -27.86 -8.82 17.27
C GLY A 404 -28.64 -9.78 18.17
N PRO A 405 -28.78 -9.47 19.47
CA PRO A 405 -29.55 -10.26 20.42
C PRO A 405 -31.02 -10.41 19.97
N GLY A 406 -31.50 -11.65 19.86
CA GLY A 406 -32.86 -11.95 19.40
C GLY A 406 -33.10 -11.68 17.91
N GLY A 407 -32.04 -11.60 17.10
CA GLY A 407 -32.13 -11.38 15.66
C GLY A 407 -32.86 -12.51 14.94
N ALA A 408 -33.80 -12.15 14.05
CA ALA A 408 -34.64 -13.07 13.32
C ALA A 408 -33.92 -13.81 12.22
N ASN A 409 -34.24 -15.08 12.01
CA ASN A 409 -33.87 -15.81 10.80
C ASN A 409 -34.73 -15.33 9.62
N LEU A 410 -34.11 -15.14 8.45
CA LEU A 410 -34.75 -14.71 7.22
C LEU A 410 -34.83 -15.88 6.24
N VAL A 411 -35.86 -15.88 5.42
CA VAL A 411 -36.05 -16.85 4.33
C VAL A 411 -35.69 -16.18 3.01
N CYS A 412 -34.85 -16.85 2.23
CA CYS A 412 -34.45 -16.34 0.91
C CYS A 412 -35.37 -16.86 -0.19
N ASP A 413 -36.03 -15.96 -0.89
CA ASP A 413 -36.68 -16.25 -2.16
C ASP A 413 -35.66 -16.05 -3.30
N GLY A 414 -35.48 -17.08 -4.14
CA GLY A 414 -34.55 -17.06 -5.26
C GLY A 414 -33.10 -17.48 -4.95
N CYS A 415 -32.79 -17.88 -3.72
CA CYS A 415 -31.50 -18.47 -3.39
C CYS A 415 -31.44 -19.94 -3.86
N VAL A 416 -31.07 -20.10 -5.12
CA VAL A 416 -30.82 -21.42 -5.71
C VAL A 416 -29.35 -21.78 -5.62
N GLU A 417 -29.01 -23.02 -6.02
CA GLU A 417 -27.61 -23.39 -6.21
C GLU A 417 -26.98 -22.61 -7.36
N TRP A 418 -25.79 -22.07 -7.15
CA TRP A 418 -24.96 -21.47 -8.21
C TRP A 418 -23.71 -22.29 -8.43
N LYS A 419 -23.14 -22.15 -9.64
CA LYS A 419 -21.92 -22.86 -10.03
C LYS A 419 -20.93 -21.87 -10.62
N ALA A 420 -19.67 -21.99 -10.19
CA ALA A 420 -18.57 -21.19 -10.74
C ALA A 420 -17.43 -22.09 -11.16
N GLY A 421 -16.98 -21.93 -12.40
CA GLY A 421 -15.81 -22.62 -12.93
C GLY A 421 -14.55 -21.79 -12.78
N PHE A 422 -13.54 -22.33 -12.09
CA PHE A 422 -12.25 -21.67 -11.93
C PHE A 422 -11.21 -22.26 -12.87
N ASN A 423 -10.70 -21.41 -13.77
CA ASN A 423 -9.79 -21.80 -14.84
C ASN A 423 -8.34 -21.67 -14.39
N ARG A 424 -7.49 -22.60 -14.84
CA ARG A 424 -6.06 -22.50 -14.60
C ARG A 424 -5.47 -21.36 -15.41
N ALA A 425 -4.71 -20.46 -14.78
CA ALA A 425 -3.90 -19.47 -15.45
C ALA A 425 -2.43 -19.88 -15.45
N LYS A 426 -1.68 -19.35 -16.42
CA LYS A 426 -0.24 -19.46 -16.50
C LYS A 426 0.37 -18.27 -15.75
N PRO A 427 1.46 -18.45 -14.99
CA PRO A 427 2.13 -17.32 -14.37
C PRO A 427 2.76 -16.41 -15.43
N LEU A 428 2.80 -15.13 -15.15
CA LEU A 428 3.56 -14.14 -15.91
C LEU A 428 5.06 -14.32 -15.61
N ASN A 429 5.86 -14.63 -16.62
CA ASN A 429 7.31 -14.69 -16.51
C ASN A 429 7.86 -13.28 -16.72
N LEU A 430 8.40 -12.65 -15.68
CA LEU A 430 8.78 -11.25 -15.69
C LEU A 430 10.23 -11.05 -15.21
N VAL A 431 11.03 -10.45 -16.06
CA VAL A 431 12.36 -9.92 -15.72
C VAL A 431 12.23 -8.42 -15.52
N VAL A 432 12.68 -7.91 -14.38
CA VAL A 432 12.68 -6.47 -14.06
C VAL A 432 14.11 -5.94 -14.07
N VAL A 433 14.31 -4.80 -14.70
CA VAL A 433 15.59 -4.07 -14.75
C VAL A 433 15.41 -2.71 -14.11
N PRO A 434 15.85 -2.51 -12.86
CA PRO A 434 15.90 -1.19 -12.25
C PRO A 434 16.99 -0.34 -12.92
N PHE A 435 16.69 0.93 -13.21
CA PHE A 435 17.67 1.88 -13.74
C PHE A 435 17.98 2.99 -12.74
N GLN A 436 19.25 3.37 -12.65
CA GLN A 436 19.68 4.67 -12.17
C GLN A 436 19.54 5.67 -13.33
N TYR A 437 18.61 6.59 -13.23
CA TYR A 437 18.37 7.61 -14.23
C TYR A 437 19.31 8.79 -14.03
N LEU A 438 20.35 8.90 -14.86
CA LEU A 438 21.46 9.84 -14.64
C LEU A 438 21.04 11.31 -14.75
N HIS A 439 19.93 11.62 -15.44
CA HIS A 439 19.44 13.00 -15.56
C HIS A 439 18.82 13.55 -14.29
N SER A 440 18.21 12.69 -13.47
CA SER A 440 17.67 13.06 -12.14
C SER A 440 18.56 12.58 -11.00
N ASN A 441 19.56 11.75 -11.27
CA ASN A 441 20.38 11.04 -10.29
C ASN A 441 19.56 10.19 -9.29
N LEU A 442 18.38 9.76 -9.69
CA LEU A 442 17.51 8.88 -8.94
C LEU A 442 17.65 7.43 -9.43
N THR A 443 17.40 6.50 -8.55
CA THR A 443 17.40 5.06 -8.85
C THR A 443 16.01 4.50 -8.60
N ALA A 444 15.51 3.65 -9.51
CA ALA A 444 14.26 2.93 -9.30
C ALA A 444 14.37 2.05 -8.05
N ASP A 445 13.36 2.15 -7.16
CA ASP A 445 13.31 1.33 -5.95
C ASP A 445 12.81 -0.08 -6.27
N PRO A 446 13.65 -1.12 -6.12
CA PRO A 446 13.22 -2.51 -6.29
C PRO A 446 12.47 -3.08 -5.08
N GLY A 447 12.26 -2.27 -4.04
CA GLY A 447 11.55 -2.63 -2.82
C GLY A 447 10.06 -2.29 -2.87
N ALA A 448 9.63 -1.30 -2.08
CA ALA A 448 8.21 -0.99 -1.88
C ALA A 448 7.49 -0.61 -3.19
N THR A 449 8.09 0.26 -4.02
CA THR A 449 7.50 0.69 -5.29
C THR A 449 7.27 -0.50 -6.23
N LEU A 450 8.29 -1.36 -6.41
CA LEU A 450 8.16 -2.52 -7.29
C LEU A 450 7.13 -3.51 -6.76
N MET A 451 7.18 -3.84 -5.46
CA MET A 451 6.30 -4.85 -4.89
C MET A 451 4.83 -4.39 -4.91
N GLY A 452 4.53 -3.13 -4.58
CA GLY A 452 3.18 -2.57 -4.66
C GLY A 452 2.66 -2.49 -6.08
N GLY A 453 3.46 -2.01 -7.03
CA GLY A 453 3.07 -1.94 -8.44
C GLY A 453 2.81 -3.31 -9.07
N LEU A 454 3.59 -4.34 -8.72
CA LEU A 454 3.31 -5.72 -9.16
C LEU A 454 2.08 -6.30 -8.46
N GLY A 455 1.75 -5.86 -7.24
CA GLY A 455 0.49 -6.18 -6.56
C GLY A 455 -0.71 -5.69 -7.36
N TYR A 456 -0.69 -4.42 -7.79
CA TYR A 456 -1.72 -3.87 -8.68
C TYR A 456 -1.83 -4.67 -9.97
N LEU A 457 -0.71 -4.93 -10.67
CA LEU A 457 -0.69 -5.72 -11.90
C LEU A 457 -1.31 -7.11 -11.69
N ASN A 458 -0.96 -7.81 -10.60
CA ASN A 458 -1.54 -9.12 -10.29
C ASN A 458 -3.06 -9.05 -10.10
N ASN A 459 -3.58 -7.96 -9.53
CA ASN A 459 -5.01 -7.78 -9.33
C ASN A 459 -5.78 -7.58 -10.62
N VAL A 460 -5.29 -6.73 -11.52
CA VAL A 460 -6.00 -6.40 -12.77
C VAL A 460 -5.76 -7.41 -13.91
N PHE A 461 -4.74 -8.27 -13.79
CA PHE A 461 -4.46 -9.34 -14.75
C PHE A 461 -5.11 -10.67 -14.34
N PRO A 462 -5.40 -11.56 -15.31
CA PRO A 462 -5.94 -12.90 -15.04
C PRO A 462 -4.83 -13.85 -14.54
N LEU A 463 -4.24 -13.53 -13.40
CA LEU A 463 -3.15 -14.27 -12.76
C LEU A 463 -3.62 -14.92 -11.46
N THR A 464 -2.99 -16.03 -11.10
CA THR A 464 -3.20 -16.67 -9.79
C THR A 464 -2.56 -15.86 -8.66
N GLY A 465 -2.89 -16.18 -7.42
CA GLY A 465 -2.28 -15.61 -6.24
C GLY A 465 -2.72 -14.18 -5.93
N ASN A 466 -2.06 -13.61 -4.96
CA ASN A 466 -2.23 -12.22 -4.51
C ASN A 466 -0.84 -11.67 -4.18
N PHE A 467 -0.12 -11.20 -5.19
CA PHE A 467 1.23 -10.71 -5.05
C PHE A 467 1.30 -9.52 -4.06
N PRO A 468 2.26 -9.47 -3.14
CA PRO A 468 3.36 -10.40 -2.93
C PRO A 468 3.07 -11.50 -1.90
N THR A 469 1.87 -11.60 -1.34
CA THR A 469 1.53 -12.60 -0.31
C THR A 469 1.44 -14.03 -0.86
N ASP A 470 0.99 -14.14 -2.13
CA ASP A 470 1.06 -15.36 -2.93
C ASP A 470 1.65 -14.99 -4.31
N THR A 471 2.85 -15.43 -4.57
CA THR A 471 3.62 -15.12 -5.78
C THR A 471 3.39 -16.09 -6.93
N SER A 472 2.44 -17.02 -6.81
CA SER A 472 2.19 -18.07 -7.82
C SER A 472 1.80 -17.52 -9.21
N GLY A 473 1.30 -16.28 -9.28
CA GLY A 473 0.93 -15.61 -10.52
C GLY A 473 2.07 -14.92 -11.26
N ILE A 474 3.21 -14.65 -10.62
CA ILE A 474 4.32 -13.92 -11.21
C ILE A 474 5.65 -14.61 -10.89
N ASN A 475 6.31 -15.13 -11.92
CA ASN A 475 7.70 -15.61 -11.82
C ASN A 475 8.63 -14.41 -12.01
N LEU A 476 9.08 -13.82 -10.91
CA LEU A 476 9.86 -12.60 -10.89
C LEU A 476 11.35 -12.86 -10.84
N THR A 477 12.12 -12.17 -11.73
CA THR A 477 13.57 -12.07 -11.67
C THR A 477 13.95 -10.60 -11.71
N ILE A 478 14.69 -10.10 -10.73
CA ILE A 478 15.20 -8.73 -10.70
C ILE A 478 16.67 -8.75 -11.07
N LEU A 479 17.05 -7.99 -12.09
CA LEU A 479 18.44 -7.85 -12.52
C LEU A 479 19.16 -6.72 -11.75
N PRO A 480 20.50 -6.71 -11.77
CA PRO A 480 21.28 -5.62 -11.19
C PRO A 480 20.90 -4.26 -11.79
N THR A 481 20.86 -3.24 -10.91
CA THR A 481 20.58 -1.85 -11.29
C THR A 481 21.60 -1.35 -12.32
N ARG A 482 21.13 -0.66 -13.35
CA ARG A 482 21.95 -0.14 -14.44
C ARG A 482 21.84 1.38 -14.57
N PRO A 483 22.95 2.09 -14.84
CA PRO A 483 22.84 3.50 -15.20
C PRO A 483 22.27 3.65 -16.62
N THR A 484 21.42 4.66 -16.82
CA THR A 484 20.97 5.07 -18.15
C THR A 484 21.08 6.58 -18.34
N SER A 485 21.63 6.97 -19.49
CA SER A 485 21.69 8.38 -19.94
C SER A 485 20.68 8.69 -21.05
N LEU A 486 19.79 7.74 -21.36
CA LEU A 486 18.71 7.97 -22.33
C LEU A 486 17.78 9.07 -21.81
N ILE A 487 17.37 9.96 -22.69
CA ILE A 487 16.43 11.05 -22.35
C ILE A 487 15.02 10.58 -22.73
N LEU A 488 14.25 10.20 -21.71
CA LEU A 488 12.88 9.76 -21.89
C LEU A 488 11.92 10.98 -21.83
N PRO A 489 10.84 11.01 -22.63
CA PRO A 489 10.38 9.99 -23.58
C PRO A 489 11.09 10.04 -24.97
N ARG A 490 11.97 10.99 -25.25
CA ARG A 490 12.61 11.12 -26.58
C ARG A 490 13.32 9.85 -27.06
N ASP A 491 13.94 9.14 -26.14
CA ASP A 491 14.73 7.93 -26.42
C ASP A 491 13.97 6.63 -26.10
N ASN A 492 12.62 6.63 -26.07
CA ASN A 492 11.79 5.47 -25.75
C ASN A 492 12.12 4.23 -26.60
N ASP A 493 12.24 4.43 -27.92
CA ASP A 493 12.64 3.33 -28.85
C ASP A 493 13.99 2.72 -28.44
N ARG A 494 14.94 3.55 -28.03
CA ARG A 494 16.27 3.11 -27.60
C ARG A 494 16.22 2.34 -26.28
N MET A 495 15.34 2.74 -25.36
CA MET A 495 15.12 2.05 -24.09
C MET A 495 14.56 0.64 -24.36
N LEU A 496 13.49 0.53 -25.16
CA LEU A 496 12.93 -0.77 -25.54
C LEU A 496 13.94 -1.67 -26.25
N PHE A 497 14.80 -1.09 -27.10
CA PHE A 497 15.89 -1.84 -27.71
C PHE A 497 16.89 -2.37 -26.68
N ALA A 498 17.28 -1.54 -25.71
CA ALA A 498 18.21 -1.97 -24.68
C ALA A 498 17.61 -3.12 -23.85
N LEU A 499 16.34 -3.02 -23.48
CA LEU A 499 15.61 -4.05 -22.75
C LEU A 499 15.47 -5.35 -23.57
N GLN A 500 15.07 -5.24 -24.84
CA GLN A 500 14.99 -6.41 -25.71
C GLN A 500 16.36 -7.09 -25.87
N GLY A 501 17.43 -6.30 -26.01
CA GLY A 501 18.79 -6.84 -26.09
C GLY A 501 19.22 -7.59 -24.83
N ILE A 502 18.82 -7.09 -23.64
CA ILE A 502 19.05 -7.78 -22.37
C ILE A 502 18.28 -9.11 -22.33
N LEU A 503 17.01 -9.09 -22.74
CA LEU A 503 16.17 -10.30 -22.77
C LEU A 503 16.72 -11.33 -23.78
N ASP A 504 17.10 -10.89 -24.98
CA ASP A 504 17.69 -11.75 -25.97
C ASP A 504 18.99 -12.40 -25.48
N GLU A 505 19.80 -11.63 -24.77
CA GLU A 505 21.01 -12.13 -24.13
C GLU A 505 20.71 -13.21 -23.10
N LEU A 506 19.74 -12.95 -22.20
CA LEU A 506 19.29 -13.93 -21.20
C LEU A 506 18.76 -15.21 -21.87
N LEU A 507 17.95 -15.08 -22.89
CA LEU A 507 17.38 -16.20 -23.64
C LEU A 507 18.43 -16.95 -24.49
N SER A 508 19.55 -16.30 -24.83
CA SER A 508 20.62 -16.87 -25.64
C SER A 508 21.63 -17.71 -24.88
N GLN A 509 21.61 -17.66 -23.52
CA GLN A 509 22.59 -18.36 -22.70
C GLN A 509 22.32 -19.86 -22.60
N SER A 510 23.38 -20.67 -22.57
CA SER A 510 23.28 -22.10 -22.29
C SER A 510 22.81 -22.33 -20.87
N GLY A 511 21.93 -23.33 -20.67
CA GLY A 511 21.34 -23.61 -19.37
C GLY A 511 20.30 -22.58 -18.91
N ASN A 512 19.84 -21.73 -19.82
CA ASN A 512 18.78 -20.78 -19.53
C ASN A 512 17.49 -21.50 -19.11
N MET A 513 16.99 -21.10 -17.94
CA MET A 513 15.74 -21.63 -17.40
C MET A 513 14.55 -20.68 -17.60
N LEU A 514 14.76 -19.54 -18.26
CA LEU A 514 13.67 -18.60 -18.53
C LEU A 514 12.78 -19.14 -19.65
N PRO A 515 11.46 -19.17 -19.44
CA PRO A 515 10.51 -19.51 -20.49
C PRO A 515 10.61 -18.57 -21.69
N THR A 516 10.31 -19.07 -22.90
CA THR A 516 10.36 -18.27 -24.14
C THR A 516 9.34 -17.14 -24.21
N ASP A 517 8.35 -17.17 -23.35
CA ASP A 517 7.32 -16.15 -23.18
C ASP A 517 7.64 -15.20 -21.99
N THR A 518 8.91 -15.09 -21.65
CA THR A 518 9.36 -14.12 -20.64
C THR A 518 9.27 -12.70 -21.20
N HIS A 519 8.69 -11.82 -20.40
CA HIS A 519 8.65 -10.37 -20.63
C HIS A 519 9.73 -9.67 -19.83
N ILE A 520 10.20 -8.52 -20.33
CA ILE A 520 11.16 -7.67 -19.62
C ILE A 520 10.56 -6.29 -19.40
N LEU A 521 10.63 -5.82 -18.14
CA LEU A 521 10.16 -4.50 -17.72
C LEU A 521 11.32 -3.68 -17.19
N GLY A 522 11.63 -2.58 -17.86
CA GLY A 522 12.59 -1.59 -17.38
C GLY A 522 11.89 -0.58 -16.48
N LEU A 523 12.51 -0.20 -15.36
CA LEU A 523 11.99 0.79 -14.42
C LEU A 523 12.99 1.92 -14.24
N ALA A 524 12.56 3.18 -14.49
CA ALA A 524 13.39 4.35 -14.23
C ALA A 524 12.57 5.54 -13.72
N PRO A 525 13.08 6.31 -12.76
CA PRO A 525 12.39 7.50 -12.23
C PRO A 525 12.57 8.69 -13.18
N SER A 526 11.94 8.63 -14.35
CA SER A 526 12.08 9.60 -15.44
C SER A 526 10.99 10.67 -15.49
N GLY A 527 9.81 10.39 -14.97
CA GLY A 527 8.62 11.23 -15.09
C GLY A 527 8.00 11.23 -16.50
N SER A 528 8.25 10.17 -17.32
CA SER A 528 7.86 10.14 -18.74
C SER A 528 6.73 9.15 -19.08
N GLY A 529 6.12 8.51 -18.06
CA GLY A 529 5.12 7.46 -18.27
C GLY A 529 5.74 6.12 -18.67
N GLY A 530 5.12 5.41 -19.60
CA GLY A 530 5.58 4.11 -20.09
C GLY A 530 5.67 4.03 -21.59
N VAL A 531 6.19 2.91 -22.09
CA VAL A 531 6.20 2.52 -23.51
C VAL A 531 6.44 1.02 -23.64
N ALA A 532 5.80 0.38 -24.61
CA ALA A 532 5.96 -1.05 -24.87
C ALA A 532 6.02 -1.41 -26.35
N ASN A 533 6.42 -2.65 -26.60
CA ASN A 533 6.20 -3.31 -27.90
C ASN A 533 4.75 -3.82 -27.98
N LEU A 534 4.11 -3.62 -29.12
CA LEU A 534 2.70 -3.95 -29.35
C LEU A 534 2.50 -4.83 -30.61
N PRO A 535 2.35 -6.17 -30.52
CA PRO A 535 2.68 -7.01 -29.36
C PRO A 535 4.19 -7.21 -29.20
N GLY A 536 4.64 -7.68 -28.05
CA GLY A 536 6.05 -7.92 -27.83
C GLY A 536 6.41 -8.56 -26.51
N THR A 537 7.63 -8.28 -26.07
CA THR A 537 8.17 -8.84 -24.83
C THR A 537 8.95 -7.80 -24.02
N ALA A 538 9.12 -6.58 -24.53
CA ALA A 538 9.82 -5.51 -23.82
C ALA A 538 8.86 -4.36 -23.52
N ALA A 539 8.94 -3.88 -22.30
CA ALA A 539 8.18 -2.76 -21.78
C ALA A 539 9.08 -1.91 -20.85
N PHE A 540 8.75 -0.64 -20.74
CA PHE A 540 9.37 0.30 -19.82
C PHE A 540 8.28 1.01 -19.05
N GLY A 541 8.50 1.23 -17.76
CA GLY A 541 7.58 1.98 -16.90
C GLY A 541 8.32 2.95 -15.99
N ASP A 542 7.67 4.07 -15.70
CA ASP A 542 8.19 5.07 -14.80
C ASP A 542 8.01 4.64 -13.34
N THR A 543 8.87 5.17 -12.47
CA THR A 543 8.80 5.05 -11.02
C THR A 543 8.82 6.42 -10.31
N ARG A 544 8.65 7.50 -11.06
CA ARG A 544 8.58 8.86 -10.54
C ARG A 544 7.23 9.46 -10.88
N ALA A 545 6.42 9.82 -9.85
CA ALA A 545 5.26 10.67 -10.06
C ALA A 545 5.74 11.98 -10.72
N LEU A 546 5.07 12.41 -11.77
CA LEU A 546 5.14 13.81 -12.20
C LEU A 546 4.81 14.64 -10.96
N GLU A 547 5.69 15.54 -10.55
CA GLU A 547 5.47 16.44 -9.41
C GLU A 547 4.24 17.33 -9.68
N SER A 548 3.07 16.76 -9.45
CA SER A 548 1.82 17.48 -9.36
C SER A 548 1.46 17.54 -7.89
N SER A 549 1.11 18.72 -7.40
CA SER A 549 0.75 19.00 -6.02
C SER A 549 -0.47 18.21 -5.50
N THR A 550 -0.99 17.26 -6.28
CA THR A 550 -2.19 16.47 -6.00
C THR A 550 -1.92 14.98 -5.77
N PHE A 551 -0.67 14.48 -5.97
CA PHE A 551 -0.34 13.08 -5.74
C PHE A 551 0.75 12.94 -4.69
N PRO A 552 0.54 12.15 -3.61
CA PRO A 552 1.64 11.75 -2.79
C PRO A 552 2.62 10.91 -3.64
N ALA A 553 3.89 11.31 -3.67
CA ALA A 553 4.98 10.65 -4.40
C ALA A 553 5.25 9.19 -3.96
N SER A 554 4.33 8.59 -3.21
CA SER A 554 4.44 7.30 -2.53
C SER A 554 3.31 6.33 -2.84
N ASP A 555 2.50 6.57 -3.90
CA ASP A 555 1.42 5.64 -4.24
C ASP A 555 1.92 4.56 -5.22
N PRO A 556 2.18 3.32 -4.74
CA PRO A 556 2.61 2.23 -5.61
C PRO A 556 1.59 1.82 -6.67
N GLU A 557 0.29 2.09 -6.45
CA GLU A 557 -0.79 1.72 -7.37
C GLU A 557 -0.73 2.55 -8.65
N PHE A 558 -0.33 3.81 -8.55
CA PHE A 558 -0.10 4.67 -9.70
C PHE A 558 0.89 4.05 -10.71
N TYR A 559 2.03 3.61 -10.23
CA TYR A 559 3.03 2.98 -11.09
C TYR A 559 2.57 1.62 -11.59
N GLY A 560 1.85 0.88 -10.74
CA GLY A 560 1.27 -0.40 -11.10
C GLY A 560 0.32 -0.32 -12.29
N ALA A 561 -0.48 0.74 -12.40
CA ALA A 561 -1.36 0.98 -13.54
C ALA A 561 -0.57 1.20 -14.83
N ILE A 562 0.50 2.02 -14.80
CA ILE A 562 1.40 2.22 -15.95
C ILE A 562 2.02 0.88 -16.37
N TRP A 563 2.57 0.12 -15.42
CA TRP A 563 3.23 -1.15 -15.76
C TRP A 563 2.26 -2.19 -16.27
N ALA A 564 1.04 -2.24 -15.73
CA ALA A 564 -0.03 -3.10 -16.24
C ALA A 564 -0.38 -2.75 -17.68
N GLN A 565 -0.50 -1.46 -18.02
CA GLN A 565 -0.74 -0.99 -19.36
C GLN A 565 0.38 -1.43 -20.31
N GLU A 566 1.65 -1.17 -19.96
CA GLU A 566 2.78 -1.51 -20.81
C GLU A 566 2.94 -3.02 -21.00
N ILE A 567 2.75 -3.81 -19.95
CA ILE A 567 2.74 -5.27 -20.08
C ILE A 567 1.54 -5.74 -20.90
N ALA A 568 0.36 -5.12 -20.78
CA ALA A 568 -0.80 -5.48 -21.61
C ALA A 568 -0.57 -5.19 -23.10
N HIS A 569 0.17 -4.13 -23.46
CA HIS A 569 0.62 -3.89 -24.83
C HIS A 569 1.48 -5.04 -25.36
N ASN A 570 2.33 -5.61 -24.53
CA ASN A 570 3.10 -6.81 -24.92
C ASN A 570 2.19 -8.00 -25.29
N PHE A 571 1.00 -8.09 -24.66
CA PHE A 571 -0.03 -9.08 -25.00
C PHE A 571 -0.94 -8.63 -26.15
N GLY A 572 -0.62 -7.54 -26.84
CA GLY A 572 -1.35 -7.05 -28.00
C GLY A 572 -2.58 -6.20 -27.67
N ARG A 573 -2.79 -5.83 -26.39
CA ARG A 573 -3.87 -4.89 -26.03
C ARG A 573 -3.51 -3.50 -26.52
N ARG A 574 -4.52 -2.79 -27.07
CA ARG A 574 -4.39 -1.40 -27.55
C ARG A 574 -5.05 -0.46 -26.55
N HIS A 575 -4.78 0.82 -26.67
CA HIS A 575 -5.56 1.83 -25.96
C HIS A 575 -7.06 1.69 -26.29
N VAL A 576 -7.90 1.89 -25.30
CA VAL A 576 -9.36 1.71 -25.43
C VAL A 576 -10.12 3.01 -25.63
N SER A 577 -9.44 4.17 -25.53
CA SER A 577 -9.97 5.50 -25.76
C SER A 577 -8.94 6.35 -26.51
N THR A 578 -9.39 7.40 -27.17
CA THR A 578 -8.51 8.43 -27.78
C THR A 578 -8.84 9.83 -27.25
N SER A 579 -9.61 9.91 -26.17
CA SER A 579 -10.14 11.19 -25.67
C SER A 579 -9.10 12.02 -24.93
N HIS A 580 -7.95 11.45 -24.56
CA HIS A 580 -6.93 12.10 -23.76
C HIS A 580 -5.55 12.20 -24.44
N GLY A 581 -5.49 12.07 -25.74
CA GLY A 581 -4.24 12.14 -26.48
C GLY A 581 -3.55 10.81 -26.67
N GLU A 582 -4.25 9.71 -26.34
CA GLU A 582 -3.78 8.37 -26.69
C GLU A 582 -3.54 8.27 -28.20
N MET A 583 -2.37 7.81 -28.58
CA MET A 583 -2.00 7.68 -29.97
C MET A 583 -2.73 6.49 -30.63
N PRO A 584 -3.30 6.66 -31.82
CA PRO A 584 -3.90 5.54 -32.54
C PRO A 584 -2.85 4.47 -32.87
N PRO A 585 -3.25 3.18 -33.05
CA PRO A 585 -4.65 2.75 -33.12
C PRO A 585 -5.25 2.39 -31.76
N SER A 586 -6.43 2.98 -31.44
CA SER A 586 -7.26 2.50 -30.35
C SER A 586 -7.99 1.22 -30.74
N ASP A 587 -8.50 0.47 -29.75
CA ASP A 587 -9.31 -0.72 -30.00
C ASP A 587 -10.75 -0.29 -30.35
N ALA A 588 -11.08 -0.39 -31.63
CA ALA A 588 -12.42 -0.02 -32.13
C ALA A 588 -13.55 -0.92 -31.61
N ASN A 589 -13.22 -2.06 -31.01
CA ASN A 589 -14.22 -3.00 -30.46
C ASN A 589 -14.50 -2.77 -28.98
N PHE A 590 -13.83 -1.81 -28.34
CA PHE A 590 -14.05 -1.50 -26.93
C PHE A 590 -15.47 -0.99 -26.72
N PRO A 591 -16.29 -1.64 -25.86
CA PRO A 591 -17.74 -1.39 -25.83
C PRO A 591 -18.15 -0.22 -24.92
N TYR A 592 -17.25 0.23 -24.02
CA TYR A 592 -17.60 1.20 -23.00
C TYR A 592 -17.21 2.63 -23.40
N PRO A 593 -18.08 3.63 -23.14
CA PRO A 593 -17.79 5.01 -23.50
C PRO A 593 -16.61 5.56 -22.68
N HIS A 594 -15.87 6.47 -23.26
CA HIS A 594 -14.81 7.26 -22.62
C HIS A 594 -13.69 6.45 -21.92
N GLY A 595 -13.47 5.21 -22.31
CA GLY A 595 -12.48 4.35 -21.68
C GLY A 595 -12.88 3.85 -20.29
N GLY A 596 -14.15 3.93 -19.91
CA GLY A 596 -14.65 3.46 -18.62
C GLY A 596 -14.53 1.95 -18.42
N ILE A 597 -14.62 1.45 -17.20
CA ILE A 597 -14.56 0.01 -16.91
C ILE A 597 -15.86 -0.75 -17.20
N GLY A 598 -16.95 -0.05 -17.45
CA GLY A 598 -18.26 -0.61 -17.85
C GLY A 598 -19.03 -1.30 -16.73
N GLU A 599 -18.39 -2.14 -15.98
CA GLU A 599 -18.93 -2.88 -14.84
C GLU A 599 -18.21 -2.47 -13.55
N PRO A 600 -18.84 -2.54 -12.37
CA PRO A 600 -18.15 -2.25 -11.11
C PRO A 600 -16.92 -3.12 -10.92
N GLY A 601 -15.75 -2.51 -10.76
CA GLY A 601 -14.54 -3.22 -10.39
C GLY A 601 -14.53 -3.55 -8.90
N LEU A 602 -13.85 -4.63 -8.51
CA LEU A 602 -13.67 -5.00 -7.12
C LEU A 602 -12.19 -5.27 -6.83
N ALA A 603 -11.60 -4.44 -6.00
CA ALA A 603 -10.25 -4.66 -5.51
C ALA A 603 -10.27 -5.54 -4.27
N ILE A 604 -9.47 -6.60 -4.27
CA ILE A 604 -9.41 -7.60 -3.21
C ILE A 604 -7.96 -7.77 -2.76
N GLY A 605 -7.69 -7.47 -1.49
CA GLY A 605 -6.39 -7.76 -0.88
C GLY A 605 -5.23 -6.90 -1.39
N THR A 606 -5.51 -5.73 -1.96
CA THR A 606 -4.48 -4.77 -2.38
C THR A 606 -3.91 -4.00 -1.20
N GLU A 607 -2.68 -3.55 -1.32
CA GLU A 607 -2.09 -2.63 -0.38
C GLU A 607 -2.81 -1.29 -0.36
N GLY A 608 -2.78 -0.65 0.78
CA GLY A 608 -3.50 0.60 1.05
C GLY A 608 -4.96 0.41 1.46
N TRP A 609 -5.52 -0.76 1.31
CA TRP A 609 -6.95 -1.05 1.43
C TRP A 609 -7.31 -1.93 2.62
N ASN A 610 -6.43 -2.06 3.60
CA ASN A 610 -6.65 -2.80 4.87
C ASN A 610 -7.25 -4.21 4.71
N GLY A 611 -7.00 -4.88 3.57
CA GLY A 611 -7.59 -6.19 3.27
C GLY A 611 -9.11 -6.19 3.05
N THR A 612 -9.77 -5.05 3.15
CA THR A 612 -11.22 -4.94 2.92
C THR A 612 -11.47 -4.74 1.43
N PRO A 613 -12.33 -5.55 0.77
CA PRO A 613 -12.72 -5.33 -0.61
C PRO A 613 -13.37 -3.96 -0.76
N PHE A 614 -13.13 -3.27 -1.89
CA PHE A 614 -13.83 -2.06 -2.20
C PHE A 614 -14.25 -2.00 -3.67
N VAL A 615 -15.32 -1.28 -3.95
CA VAL A 615 -15.89 -1.15 -5.29
C VAL A 615 -15.35 0.09 -5.98
N LEU A 616 -14.89 -0.11 -7.22
CA LEU A 616 -14.59 0.95 -8.17
C LEU A 616 -15.83 1.19 -9.01
N ASP A 617 -16.43 2.37 -8.88
CA ASP A 617 -17.62 2.74 -9.63
C ASP A 617 -17.25 2.99 -11.10
N PRO A 618 -17.91 2.29 -12.08
CA PRO A 618 -17.71 2.56 -13.50
C PRO A 618 -18.16 3.96 -13.91
N GLY A 619 -18.90 4.64 -13.05
CA GLY A 619 -19.39 6.00 -13.22
C GLY A 619 -20.37 6.20 -14.34
N LEU A 620 -21.11 7.31 -14.28
CA LEU A 620 -21.93 7.81 -15.37
C LEU A 620 -21.34 9.14 -15.84
N PRO A 621 -21.10 9.34 -17.14
CA PRO A 621 -20.39 10.51 -17.67
C PRO A 621 -21.11 11.85 -17.55
N ALA A 622 -22.26 11.90 -16.87
CA ALA A 622 -23.14 13.07 -16.91
C ALA A 622 -22.87 14.13 -15.81
N ASP A 623 -22.15 13.81 -14.73
CA ASP A 623 -22.08 14.70 -13.55
C ASP A 623 -20.70 15.27 -13.24
N GLY A 624 -19.69 14.96 -14.06
CA GLY A 624 -18.31 15.45 -13.86
C GLY A 624 -17.61 14.88 -12.64
N SER A 625 -18.16 13.82 -12.02
CA SER A 625 -17.50 13.10 -10.95
C SER A 625 -16.35 12.23 -11.49
N LYS A 626 -15.40 11.88 -10.63
CA LYS A 626 -14.26 11.03 -10.98
C LYS A 626 -14.74 9.59 -11.17
N HIS A 627 -14.46 8.99 -12.30
CA HIS A 627 -14.92 7.65 -12.66
C HIS A 627 -13.75 6.69 -12.84
N ALA A 628 -13.97 5.43 -12.51
CA ALA A 628 -13.01 4.39 -12.79
C ALA A 628 -12.91 4.18 -14.32
N HIS A 629 -11.68 4.20 -14.83
CA HIS A 629 -11.38 3.96 -16.24
C HIS A 629 -10.51 2.71 -16.41
N ASP A 630 -10.59 2.09 -17.59
CA ASP A 630 -9.73 0.95 -17.93
C ASP A 630 -8.28 1.40 -17.93
N PHE A 631 -7.38 0.59 -17.37
CA PHE A 631 -5.95 0.95 -17.30
C PHE A 631 -5.30 1.07 -18.70
N MET A 632 -5.98 0.61 -19.77
CA MET A 632 -5.60 0.86 -21.16
C MET A 632 -6.09 2.22 -21.68
N SER A 633 -6.64 3.08 -20.82
CA SER A 633 -7.04 4.46 -21.10
C SER A 633 -6.29 5.44 -20.20
N TYR A 634 -6.04 6.66 -20.70
CA TYR A 634 -5.48 7.76 -19.88
C TYR A 634 -6.56 8.52 -19.10
N GLY A 635 -7.80 8.01 -19.07
CA GLY A 635 -8.94 8.68 -18.43
C GLY A 635 -9.57 9.79 -19.25
N GLN A 636 -10.31 10.70 -18.62
CA GLN A 636 -10.94 11.84 -19.27
C GLN A 636 -10.16 13.15 -19.02
N PRO A 637 -10.32 14.19 -19.91
CA PRO A 637 -9.61 15.46 -19.78
C PRO A 637 -9.76 16.19 -18.44
N ASN A 638 -10.85 15.94 -17.73
CA ASN A 638 -11.12 16.51 -16.40
C ASN A 638 -10.81 15.55 -15.23
N ASP A 639 -10.47 14.29 -15.54
CA ASP A 639 -10.00 13.32 -14.55
C ASP A 639 -8.53 13.55 -14.21
N SER A 640 -8.15 14.81 -14.05
CA SER A 640 -6.77 15.26 -13.87
C SER A 640 -5.92 14.20 -13.15
N ALA A 641 -5.25 13.34 -13.94
CA ALA A 641 -4.18 12.44 -13.52
C ALA A 641 -4.44 11.62 -12.24
N ASP A 642 -5.71 11.35 -11.88
CA ASP A 642 -6.06 10.56 -10.71
C ASP A 642 -6.12 9.07 -11.06
N HIS A 643 -4.95 8.45 -11.11
CA HIS A 643 -4.81 7.01 -11.37
C HIS A 643 -5.38 6.13 -10.26
N THR A 644 -5.85 6.70 -9.15
CA THR A 644 -6.56 5.97 -8.09
C THR A 644 -7.88 5.37 -8.57
N HIS A 645 -8.33 5.74 -9.76
CA HIS A 645 -9.53 5.22 -10.40
C HIS A 645 -9.21 4.37 -11.65
N SER A 646 -7.96 4.00 -11.87
CA SER A 646 -7.58 3.08 -12.94
C SER A 646 -7.83 1.64 -12.52
N TRP A 647 -8.55 0.87 -13.36
CA TRP A 647 -8.84 -0.54 -13.10
C TRP A 647 -8.95 -1.33 -14.40
N VAL A 648 -9.53 -2.54 -14.39
CA VAL A 648 -9.71 -3.38 -15.55
C VAL A 648 -11.18 -3.55 -15.89
N SER A 649 -11.53 -3.36 -17.17
CA SER A 649 -12.84 -3.72 -17.71
C SER A 649 -12.94 -5.22 -18.03
N PRO A 650 -14.15 -5.80 -18.11
CA PRO A 650 -14.35 -7.15 -18.63
C PRO A 650 -13.69 -7.37 -19.99
N PHE A 651 -13.83 -6.40 -20.90
CA PHE A 651 -13.24 -6.46 -22.26
C PHE A 651 -11.70 -6.64 -22.22
N THR A 652 -11.01 -5.83 -21.43
CA THR A 652 -9.54 -5.91 -21.31
C THR A 652 -9.12 -7.20 -20.60
N TYR A 653 -9.83 -7.57 -19.53
CA TYR A 653 -9.53 -8.79 -18.76
C TYR A 653 -9.67 -10.06 -19.62
N GLU A 654 -10.77 -10.22 -20.36
CA GLU A 654 -10.99 -11.35 -21.27
C GLU A 654 -9.97 -11.36 -22.43
N GLY A 655 -9.67 -10.17 -22.95
CA GLY A 655 -8.64 -10.02 -23.96
C GLY A 655 -7.26 -10.44 -23.50
N LEU A 656 -6.89 -10.16 -22.25
CA LEU A 656 -5.68 -10.67 -21.63
C LEU A 656 -5.73 -12.18 -21.46
N MET A 657 -6.84 -12.75 -20.97
CA MET A 657 -7.00 -14.19 -20.85
C MET A 657 -6.79 -14.93 -22.18
N SER A 658 -7.33 -14.40 -23.27
CA SER A 658 -7.18 -14.99 -24.59
C SER A 658 -5.73 -14.94 -25.12
N SER A 659 -4.94 -13.97 -24.62
CA SER A 659 -3.55 -13.74 -25.03
C SER A 659 -2.53 -14.53 -24.20
N PHE A 660 -2.92 -14.99 -22.99
CA PHE A 660 -2.10 -15.91 -22.20
C PHE A 660 -2.20 -17.32 -22.81
N PRO A 661 -1.22 -17.79 -23.58
CA PRO A 661 -1.33 -19.08 -24.24
C PRO A 661 -1.45 -20.19 -23.18
N ALA A 662 -2.38 -21.11 -23.40
CA ALA A 662 -2.39 -22.40 -22.69
C ALA A 662 -0.97 -23.00 -22.77
N GLN A 663 -0.49 -23.62 -21.67
CA GLN A 663 0.88 -24.10 -21.53
C GLN A 663 1.43 -24.66 -22.86
N GLY A 664 2.23 -23.84 -23.58
CA GLY A 664 2.99 -24.31 -24.71
C GLY A 664 3.98 -25.36 -24.20
N LYS A 665 4.10 -26.48 -24.89
CA LYS A 665 5.19 -27.43 -24.64
C LYS A 665 6.51 -26.64 -24.62
N ALA A 666 7.29 -26.80 -23.55
CA ALA A 666 8.66 -26.30 -23.52
C ALA A 666 9.34 -26.65 -24.83
N ALA A 667 9.88 -25.64 -25.55
CA ALA A 667 10.56 -25.89 -26.79
C ALA A 667 11.70 -26.89 -26.52
N SER A 668 11.72 -28.00 -27.26
CA SER A 668 12.75 -29.00 -27.09
C SER A 668 14.10 -28.33 -27.39
N LEU A 669 15.07 -28.50 -26.49
CA LEU A 669 16.45 -28.11 -26.67
C LEU A 669 17.00 -28.87 -27.89
N GLN A 670 17.01 -28.23 -29.05
CA GLN A 670 17.67 -28.78 -30.21
C GLN A 670 19.15 -28.39 -30.18
N ALA A 671 20.06 -29.37 -30.48
CA ALA A 671 21.49 -29.18 -30.40
C ALA A 671 21.99 -27.89 -31.11
N ALA A 672 22.91 -27.22 -30.43
CA ALA A 672 23.41 -25.89 -30.75
C ALA A 672 24.06 -25.76 -32.12
N ALA A 673 23.33 -25.23 -33.09
CA ALA A 673 23.96 -24.63 -34.29
C ALA A 673 24.13 -23.13 -34.04
N ASP A 674 25.22 -22.55 -34.49
CA ASP A 674 25.47 -21.10 -34.41
C ASP A 674 24.30 -20.31 -34.99
N LYS A 675 23.91 -19.25 -34.26
CA LYS A 675 22.87 -18.33 -34.67
C LYS A 675 23.39 -16.91 -34.69
N LEU A 676 22.92 -16.14 -35.65
CA LEU A 676 23.12 -14.71 -35.72
C LEU A 676 21.92 -14.04 -35.00
N VAL A 677 22.18 -13.29 -33.97
CA VAL A 677 21.16 -12.41 -33.35
C VAL A 677 21.15 -11.11 -34.14
N ILE A 678 20.03 -10.84 -34.79
CA ILE A 678 19.80 -9.60 -35.54
C ILE A 678 18.81 -8.75 -34.81
N ASN A 679 19.08 -7.45 -34.66
CA ASN A 679 18.17 -6.49 -34.08
C ASN A 679 18.29 -5.14 -34.81
N GLY A 680 17.17 -4.38 -34.76
CA GLY A 680 17.10 -3.09 -35.44
C GLY A 680 15.69 -2.51 -35.43
N SER A 681 15.56 -1.30 -35.97
CA SER A 681 14.29 -0.63 -36.22
C SER A 681 14.13 -0.20 -37.65
N ILE A 682 12.87 0.03 -38.03
CA ILE A 682 12.50 0.60 -39.34
C ILE A 682 11.52 1.74 -39.06
N ASN A 683 11.87 2.94 -39.44
CA ASN A 683 11.00 4.12 -39.24
C ASN A 683 9.89 4.16 -40.33
N ASN A 684 8.95 5.13 -40.20
CA ASN A 684 7.86 5.31 -41.14
C ASN A 684 8.28 5.64 -42.58
N ALA A 685 9.49 6.20 -42.78
CA ALA A 685 10.05 6.44 -44.09
C ALA A 685 10.69 5.15 -44.70
N GLY A 686 10.60 4.01 -44.00
CA GLY A 686 11.17 2.76 -44.42
C GLY A 686 12.69 2.66 -44.25
N VAL A 687 13.31 3.58 -43.54
CA VAL A 687 14.75 3.57 -43.26
C VAL A 687 15.02 2.62 -42.11
N ALA A 688 15.87 1.62 -42.35
CA ALA A 688 16.27 0.67 -41.32
C ALA A 688 17.54 1.12 -40.60
N THR A 689 17.53 1.04 -39.28
CA THR A 689 18.69 1.21 -38.41
C THR A 689 19.05 -0.13 -37.80
N LEU A 690 20.21 -0.66 -38.16
CA LEU A 690 20.71 -1.95 -37.66
C LEU A 690 21.62 -1.70 -36.46
N ARG A 691 21.35 -2.37 -35.33
CA ARG A 691 22.27 -2.42 -34.20
C ARG A 691 23.37 -3.45 -34.42
N PRO A 692 24.44 -3.46 -33.62
CA PRO A 692 25.45 -4.51 -33.73
C PRO A 692 24.80 -5.90 -33.60
N PHE A 693 25.04 -6.78 -34.58
CA PHE A 693 24.66 -8.18 -34.51
C PHE A 693 25.74 -8.95 -33.75
N TYR A 694 25.41 -10.13 -33.30
CA TYR A 694 26.38 -11.03 -32.69
C TYR A 694 26.04 -12.49 -32.99
N ILE A 695 27.05 -13.35 -32.96
CA ILE A 695 26.90 -14.79 -33.14
C ILE A 695 26.90 -15.45 -31.76
N THR A 696 25.95 -16.36 -31.54
CA THR A 696 25.84 -17.20 -30.35
C THR A 696 25.62 -18.66 -30.75
N ASN A 697 26.19 -19.58 -30.00
CA ASN A 697 25.96 -21.03 -30.15
C ASN A 697 24.88 -21.55 -29.20
N THR A 698 24.23 -20.66 -28.48
CA THR A 698 23.22 -20.95 -27.45
C THR A 698 21.91 -20.27 -27.81
N GLY A 699 20.79 -20.61 -27.14
CA GLY A 699 19.48 -19.99 -27.34
C GLY A 699 18.53 -20.75 -28.27
N PHE A 700 17.27 -20.32 -28.23
CA PHE A 700 16.18 -20.95 -28.96
C PHE A 700 16.19 -20.59 -30.43
N ALA A 701 16.04 -21.61 -31.29
CA ALA A 701 15.56 -21.37 -32.63
C ALA A 701 14.05 -21.20 -32.57
N LYS A 702 13.50 -20.00 -32.79
CA LYS A 702 12.17 -19.93 -33.38
C LYS A 702 12.25 -20.74 -34.66
N GLY A 703 11.31 -21.67 -34.90
CA GLY A 703 11.30 -22.59 -36.05
C GLY A 703 11.61 -21.89 -37.38
N ALA A 704 11.97 -22.63 -38.40
CA ALA A 704 12.31 -22.12 -39.74
C ALA A 704 11.33 -21.03 -40.17
N GLY A 705 11.85 -19.82 -40.36
CA GLY A 705 11.22 -18.52 -40.54
C GLY A 705 9.76 -18.48 -40.97
N GLY A 706 9.00 -17.58 -40.36
CA GLY A 706 7.58 -17.38 -40.63
C GLY A 706 7.27 -16.83 -42.02
N SER A 707 5.99 -16.51 -42.27
CA SER A 707 5.46 -15.90 -43.49
C SER A 707 5.66 -14.38 -43.57
N GLY A 708 6.42 -13.78 -42.63
CA GLY A 708 6.53 -12.34 -42.43
C GLY A 708 6.94 -11.52 -43.65
N ALA A 709 6.54 -10.26 -43.66
CA ALA A 709 6.86 -9.30 -44.73
C ALA A 709 8.34 -8.90 -44.78
N LEU A 710 9.07 -9.05 -43.66
CA LEU A 710 10.52 -8.80 -43.61
C LEU A 710 11.30 -10.09 -43.84
N SER A 711 12.49 -9.95 -44.39
CA SER A 711 13.41 -11.06 -44.51
C SER A 711 14.86 -10.61 -44.36
N VAL A 712 15.66 -11.48 -43.76
CA VAL A 712 17.12 -11.40 -43.77
C VAL A 712 17.66 -12.47 -44.73
N THR A 713 18.51 -12.04 -45.65
CA THR A 713 19.19 -12.93 -46.60
C THR A 713 20.70 -12.94 -46.31
N LEU A 714 21.25 -14.12 -46.10
CA LEU A 714 22.68 -14.36 -45.92
C LEU A 714 23.26 -14.71 -47.29
N ILE A 715 24.34 -14.02 -47.69
CA ILE A 715 24.93 -14.09 -49.01
C ILE A 715 26.42 -14.36 -48.87
N ASP A 716 27.00 -15.28 -49.71
CA ASP A 716 28.43 -15.57 -49.75
C ASP A 716 29.25 -14.59 -50.60
N ALA A 717 30.55 -14.81 -50.70
CA ALA A 717 31.46 -13.98 -51.49
C ALA A 717 31.18 -13.98 -53.02
N ALA A 718 30.51 -15.02 -53.52
CA ALA A 718 30.13 -15.13 -54.93
C ALA A 718 28.74 -14.51 -55.21
N GLY A 719 28.09 -13.93 -54.20
CA GLY A 719 26.74 -13.38 -54.33
C GLY A 719 25.61 -14.42 -54.25
N LYS A 720 25.92 -15.68 -53.93
CA LYS A 720 24.94 -16.75 -53.78
C LYS A 720 24.21 -16.64 -52.45
N THR A 721 22.89 -16.76 -52.49
CA THR A 721 22.06 -16.84 -51.27
C THR A 721 22.31 -18.17 -50.54
N LEU A 722 22.73 -18.09 -49.29
CA LEU A 722 22.93 -19.20 -48.35
C LEU A 722 21.69 -19.52 -47.53
N LEU A 723 20.93 -18.48 -47.17
CA LEU A 723 19.72 -18.57 -46.35
C LEU A 723 18.85 -17.34 -46.59
N THR A 724 17.53 -17.51 -46.60
CA THR A 724 16.56 -16.44 -46.44
C THR A 724 15.67 -16.78 -45.26
N TYR A 725 15.64 -15.90 -44.25
CA TYR A 725 14.85 -16.03 -43.05
C TYR A 725 13.78 -14.92 -43.02
N ARG A 726 12.52 -15.29 -42.92
CA ARG A 726 11.39 -14.36 -42.90
C ARG A 726 10.88 -14.15 -41.49
N PHE A 727 10.44 -12.93 -41.16
CA PHE A 727 9.92 -12.55 -39.86
C PHE A 727 9.02 -11.30 -39.97
N ASP A 728 8.30 -11.00 -38.91
CA ASP A 728 7.52 -9.79 -38.75
C ASP A 728 8.18 -8.87 -37.73
N ALA A 729 8.11 -7.56 -37.98
CA ALA A 729 8.51 -6.56 -37.00
C ALA A 729 7.38 -6.28 -36.02
N ARG A 730 7.74 -5.81 -34.86
CA ARG A 730 6.84 -5.44 -33.78
C ARG A 730 6.64 -3.94 -33.79
N ALA A 731 5.40 -3.49 -33.63
CA ALA A 731 5.10 -2.07 -33.42
C ALA A 731 5.66 -1.59 -32.08
N VAL A 732 5.98 -0.32 -32.00
CA VAL A 732 6.31 0.39 -30.77
C VAL A 732 5.14 1.31 -30.48
N GLU A 733 4.65 1.25 -29.26
CA GLU A 733 3.57 2.12 -28.80
C GLU A 733 3.97 3.59 -28.95
N ASN A 734 3.02 4.44 -29.31
CA ASN A 734 3.22 5.88 -29.52
C ASN A 734 4.33 6.23 -30.52
N SER A 735 4.71 5.28 -31.40
CA SER A 735 5.73 5.46 -32.40
C SER A 735 5.25 4.95 -33.76
N THR A 736 5.75 5.58 -34.81
CA THR A 736 5.56 5.08 -36.21
C THR A 736 6.64 4.08 -36.61
N SER A 737 7.61 3.84 -35.73
CA SER A 737 8.69 2.87 -35.94
C SER A 737 8.24 1.46 -35.60
N VAL A 738 8.85 0.49 -36.26
CA VAL A 738 8.74 -0.92 -35.87
C VAL A 738 10.11 -1.46 -35.50
N MET A 739 10.13 -2.43 -34.58
CA MET A 739 11.35 -3.07 -34.11
C MET A 739 11.39 -4.55 -34.50
N PHE A 740 12.59 -5.08 -34.59
CA PHE A 740 12.80 -6.53 -34.76
C PHE A 740 14.00 -7.00 -33.93
N SER A 741 13.88 -8.22 -33.45
CA SER A 741 14.97 -8.99 -32.86
C SER A 741 14.71 -10.48 -33.17
N GLU A 742 15.64 -11.12 -33.85
CA GLU A 742 15.47 -12.48 -34.34
C GLU A 742 16.78 -13.30 -34.23
N PHE A 743 16.60 -14.59 -33.99
CA PHE A 743 17.69 -15.58 -33.97
C PHE A 743 17.73 -16.31 -35.31
N VAL A 744 18.60 -15.89 -36.18
CA VAL A 744 18.74 -16.41 -37.55
C VAL A 744 19.79 -17.52 -37.60
N PRO A 745 19.53 -18.72 -38.21
CA PRO A 745 20.55 -19.76 -38.36
C PRO A 745 21.79 -19.22 -39.11
N TRP A 746 22.95 -19.27 -38.43
CA TRP A 746 24.18 -18.74 -39.01
C TRP A 746 24.77 -19.65 -40.08
N LYS A 747 25.34 -19.06 -41.14
CA LYS A 747 26.11 -19.74 -42.20
C LYS A 747 27.51 -19.14 -42.27
N THR A 748 28.51 -19.89 -41.93
CA THR A 748 29.92 -19.42 -41.84
C THR A 748 30.49 -18.82 -43.12
N ALA A 749 29.97 -19.23 -44.31
CA ALA A 749 30.34 -18.67 -45.61
C ALA A 749 29.73 -17.27 -45.88
N THR A 750 28.92 -16.71 -44.97
CA THR A 750 28.27 -15.42 -45.17
C THR A 750 29.30 -14.30 -45.27
N LYS A 751 29.17 -13.45 -46.26
CA LYS A 751 29.97 -12.23 -46.45
C LYS A 751 29.10 -10.97 -46.46
N GLN A 752 27.81 -11.15 -46.71
CA GLN A 752 26.87 -10.02 -46.64
C GLN A 752 25.52 -10.46 -46.02
N ILE A 753 24.95 -9.61 -45.23
CA ILE A 753 23.62 -9.73 -44.63
C ILE A 753 22.74 -8.65 -45.24
N VAL A 754 21.59 -9.02 -45.82
CA VAL A 754 20.67 -8.09 -46.50
C VAL A 754 19.29 -8.15 -45.84
N LEU A 755 18.84 -7.04 -45.25
CA LEU A 755 17.47 -6.88 -44.75
C LEU A 755 16.57 -6.36 -45.86
N LYS A 756 15.45 -7.04 -46.08
CA LYS A 756 14.46 -6.69 -47.12
C LYS A 756 13.05 -6.62 -46.55
N ARG A 757 12.22 -5.75 -47.17
CA ARG A 757 10.76 -5.79 -47.06
C ARG A 757 10.23 -6.23 -48.42
N VAL A 758 9.69 -7.44 -48.48
CA VAL A 758 9.31 -8.12 -49.71
C VAL A 758 10.52 -8.17 -50.71
N GLN A 759 10.59 -7.29 -51.68
CA GLN A 759 11.72 -7.19 -52.64
C GLN A 759 12.61 -5.97 -52.41
N THR A 760 12.15 -5.00 -51.62
CA THR A 760 12.89 -3.75 -51.36
C THR A 760 14.01 -4.00 -50.35
N ILE A 761 15.23 -3.63 -50.67
CA ILE A 761 16.36 -3.66 -49.75
C ILE A 761 16.26 -2.47 -48.83
N LEU A 762 16.18 -2.75 -47.51
CA LEU A 762 16.12 -1.73 -46.47
C LEU A 762 17.51 -1.42 -45.91
N ALA A 763 18.35 -2.45 -45.76
CA ALA A 763 19.72 -2.28 -45.26
C ALA A 763 20.61 -3.45 -45.70
N LYS A 764 21.92 -3.20 -45.73
CA LYS A 764 22.94 -4.20 -45.95
C LYS A 764 24.04 -4.07 -44.89
N ARG A 765 24.59 -5.18 -44.46
CA ARG A 765 25.76 -5.23 -43.59
C ARG A 765 26.77 -6.22 -44.14
N ALA A 766 28.00 -5.77 -44.34
CA ALA A 766 29.12 -6.65 -44.69
C ALA A 766 29.56 -7.42 -43.45
N VAL A 767 30.12 -8.60 -43.68
CA VAL A 767 30.80 -9.37 -42.64
C VAL A 767 32.30 -9.13 -42.84
N SER A 768 32.94 -8.57 -41.83
CA SER A 768 34.36 -8.23 -41.84
C SER A 768 35.24 -9.46 -42.00
N ALA A 769 36.48 -9.27 -42.46
CA ALA A 769 37.39 -10.38 -42.75
C ALA A 769 37.90 -11.05 -41.47
N ASN A 770 38.20 -10.23 -40.46
CA ASN A 770 38.75 -10.67 -39.19
C ASN A 770 37.68 -10.59 -38.08
N LYS A 771 37.88 -11.40 -37.02
CA LYS A 771 37.08 -11.31 -35.80
C LYS A 771 37.76 -10.35 -34.84
N PRO A 772 36.97 -9.64 -34.02
CA PRO A 772 37.55 -8.83 -32.94
C PRO A 772 38.34 -9.71 -31.97
N THR A 773 39.29 -9.10 -31.29
CA THR A 773 40.02 -9.70 -30.15
C THR A 773 39.54 -9.03 -28.86
N VAL A 774 39.46 -9.80 -27.80
CA VAL A 774 39.08 -9.26 -26.46
C VAL A 774 39.87 -10.03 -25.39
N GLN A 775 40.27 -9.29 -24.34
CA GLN A 775 40.97 -9.87 -23.19
C GLN A 775 40.53 -9.14 -21.92
N VAL A 776 39.94 -9.85 -20.95
CA VAL A 776 39.56 -9.29 -19.66
C VAL A 776 40.80 -9.03 -18.81
N THR A 777 40.92 -7.80 -18.30
CA THR A 777 42.06 -7.35 -17.45
C THR A 777 41.69 -7.19 -16.01
N ARG A 778 40.39 -6.97 -15.71
CA ARG A 778 39.79 -7.01 -14.37
C ARG A 778 38.38 -7.61 -14.46
N PRO A 779 37.93 -8.36 -13.44
CA PRO A 779 38.56 -8.62 -12.16
C PRO A 779 39.80 -9.49 -12.26
N LYS A 780 40.74 -9.31 -11.27
CA LYS A 780 41.90 -10.18 -11.13
C LYS A 780 41.54 -11.44 -10.32
N PRO A 781 42.30 -12.56 -10.46
CA PRO A 781 42.10 -13.74 -9.63
C PRO A 781 42.11 -13.40 -8.14
N GLY A 782 41.11 -13.87 -7.38
CA GLY A 782 40.96 -13.64 -5.94
C GLY A 782 40.53 -12.23 -5.54
N GLU A 783 40.29 -11.32 -6.49
CA GLU A 783 39.78 -9.99 -6.19
C GLU A 783 38.40 -10.09 -5.48
N THR A 784 38.13 -9.20 -4.54
CA THR A 784 36.78 -9.10 -3.89
C THR A 784 36.12 -7.81 -4.35
N TRP A 785 34.90 -7.94 -4.88
CA TRP A 785 34.10 -6.79 -5.29
C TRP A 785 33.47 -6.09 -4.09
N GLY A 786 33.42 -4.76 -4.13
CA GLY A 786 32.63 -3.93 -3.22
C GLY A 786 31.25 -3.60 -3.81
N ALA A 787 30.53 -2.66 -3.22
CA ALA A 787 29.20 -2.23 -3.66
C ALA A 787 29.15 -1.76 -5.14
N LYS A 788 30.23 -1.18 -5.62
CA LYS A 788 30.44 -0.89 -7.04
C LYS A 788 31.75 -1.51 -7.48
N ALA A 789 31.72 -2.23 -8.58
CA ALA A 789 32.86 -2.91 -9.15
C ALA A 789 33.13 -2.44 -10.58
N MET A 790 34.38 -2.48 -11.01
CA MET A 790 34.80 -2.10 -12.34
C MET A 790 35.31 -3.32 -13.08
N VAL A 791 34.72 -3.62 -14.22
CA VAL A 791 35.24 -4.60 -15.19
C VAL A 791 36.03 -3.84 -16.26
N THR A 792 37.22 -4.29 -16.60
CA THR A 792 38.07 -3.71 -17.65
C THR A 792 38.60 -4.76 -18.58
N TRP A 793 38.81 -4.38 -19.84
CA TRP A 793 39.32 -5.26 -20.88
C TRP A 793 40.16 -4.51 -21.93
N HIS A 794 40.90 -5.24 -22.73
CA HIS A 794 41.43 -4.78 -23.99
C HIS A 794 40.61 -5.39 -25.12
N GLY A 795 40.29 -4.60 -26.13
CA GLY A 795 39.62 -5.04 -27.35
C GLY A 795 40.23 -4.37 -28.57
N ALA A 796 40.41 -5.12 -29.62
CA ALA A 796 40.93 -4.61 -30.88
C ALA A 796 40.32 -5.39 -32.06
N ASP A 797 40.25 -4.72 -33.21
CA ASP A 797 39.81 -5.29 -34.47
C ASP A 797 40.84 -5.02 -35.54
N ALA A 798 41.22 -6.06 -36.30
CA ALA A 798 42.23 -5.92 -37.32
C ALA A 798 41.75 -5.16 -38.57
N ASP A 799 40.42 -5.13 -38.80
CA ASP A 799 39.79 -4.38 -39.88
C ASP A 799 39.47 -2.92 -39.43
N ASN A 800 39.78 -2.55 -38.21
CA ASN A 800 39.46 -1.29 -37.55
C ASN A 800 37.95 -0.99 -37.43
N ASP A 801 37.14 -2.03 -37.35
CA ASP A 801 35.70 -1.88 -37.12
C ASP A 801 35.41 -1.38 -35.69
N PRO A 802 34.35 -0.56 -35.52
CA PRO A 802 33.92 -0.14 -34.18
C PRO A 802 33.38 -1.34 -33.39
N LEU A 803 33.92 -1.52 -32.21
CA LEU A 803 33.53 -2.63 -31.33
C LEU A 803 32.44 -2.25 -30.35
N THR A 804 31.53 -3.16 -30.12
CA THR A 804 30.55 -3.10 -29.04
C THR A 804 30.70 -4.29 -28.11
N TYR A 805 30.56 -4.06 -26.82
CA TYR A 805 30.81 -5.07 -25.81
C TYR A 805 29.57 -5.36 -24.97
N THR A 806 29.42 -6.62 -24.55
CA THR A 806 28.48 -7.10 -23.54
C THR A 806 29.29 -7.74 -22.42
N VAL A 807 29.01 -7.36 -21.17
CA VAL A 807 29.64 -7.93 -19.97
C VAL A 807 28.67 -8.87 -19.30
N LEU A 808 29.07 -10.10 -19.08
CA LEU A 808 28.29 -11.18 -18.51
C LEU A 808 28.93 -11.63 -17.19
N TYR A 809 28.08 -11.95 -16.21
CA TYR A 809 28.46 -12.46 -14.89
C TYR A 809 28.01 -13.90 -14.72
N ASN A 810 28.82 -14.72 -14.12
CA ASN A 810 28.54 -16.11 -13.78
C ASN A 810 29.00 -16.39 -12.36
N THR A 811 28.18 -17.07 -11.56
CA THR A 811 28.48 -17.41 -10.16
C THR A 811 29.50 -18.53 -10.02
N GLY A 812 29.81 -19.26 -11.10
CA GLY A 812 30.63 -20.48 -11.08
C GLY A 812 29.92 -21.70 -10.47
N ALA A 813 28.63 -21.58 -10.14
CA ALA A 813 27.82 -22.69 -9.65
C ALA A 813 27.19 -23.51 -10.80
N ASP A 814 26.93 -22.87 -11.92
CA ASP A 814 26.32 -23.44 -13.11
C ASP A 814 26.83 -22.72 -14.39
N GLU A 815 26.29 -23.09 -15.54
CA GLU A 815 26.66 -22.50 -16.84
C GLU A 815 25.86 -21.23 -17.20
N ARG A 816 25.08 -20.67 -16.27
CA ARG A 816 24.26 -19.47 -16.54
C ARG A 816 25.11 -18.20 -16.49
N TRP A 817 24.95 -17.39 -17.48
CA TRP A 817 25.55 -16.06 -17.58
C TRP A 817 24.46 -15.00 -17.53
N VAL A 818 24.62 -14.00 -16.69
CA VAL A 818 23.69 -12.89 -16.54
C VAL A 818 24.32 -11.64 -17.13
N PRO A 819 23.68 -10.95 -18.10
CA PRO A 819 24.23 -9.70 -18.62
C PRO A 819 24.18 -8.62 -17.54
N ILE A 820 25.35 -8.05 -17.24
CA ILE A 820 25.49 -6.98 -16.23
C ILE A 820 25.82 -5.62 -16.86
N ALA A 821 26.26 -5.59 -18.11
CA ALA A 821 26.34 -4.39 -18.93
C ALA A 821 26.22 -4.78 -20.41
N THR A 822 25.47 -3.99 -21.18
CA THR A 822 25.22 -4.22 -22.63
C THR A 822 25.48 -2.93 -23.41
N ASP A 823 25.75 -3.05 -24.70
CA ASP A 823 25.98 -1.92 -25.63
C ASP A 823 27.12 -0.99 -25.19
N VAL A 824 28.13 -1.52 -24.53
CA VAL A 824 29.29 -0.76 -24.08
C VAL A 824 30.22 -0.51 -25.26
N THR A 825 30.57 0.73 -25.53
CA THR A 825 31.54 1.10 -26.59
C THR A 825 32.93 1.42 -26.04
N GLY A 826 33.04 1.60 -24.72
CA GLY A 826 34.29 1.80 -23.98
C GLY A 826 34.96 0.47 -23.59
N LEU A 827 36.14 0.55 -22.98
CA LEU A 827 36.91 -0.60 -22.52
C LEU A 827 36.74 -0.89 -21.01
N SER A 828 35.67 -0.38 -20.44
CA SER A 828 35.31 -0.61 -19.03
C SER A 828 33.80 -0.50 -18.81
N ALA A 829 33.33 -1.17 -17.76
CA ALA A 829 31.95 -1.03 -17.25
C ALA A 829 31.95 -1.00 -15.72
N THR A 830 31.18 -0.10 -15.12
CA THR A 830 30.92 -0.10 -13.69
C THR A 830 29.64 -0.88 -13.42
N VAL A 831 29.69 -1.78 -12.45
CA VAL A 831 28.61 -2.68 -12.07
C VAL A 831 28.20 -2.40 -10.62
N ASP A 832 26.92 -2.23 -10.38
CA ASP A 832 26.34 -2.25 -9.04
C ASP A 832 26.14 -3.70 -8.61
N THR A 833 26.69 -4.07 -7.45
CA THR A 833 26.68 -5.46 -7.00
C THR A 833 25.49 -5.80 -6.09
N ALA A 834 24.71 -4.83 -5.64
CA ALA A 834 23.68 -5.02 -4.62
C ALA A 834 22.62 -6.08 -4.98
N LEU A 835 22.36 -6.28 -6.28
CA LEU A 835 21.41 -7.27 -6.79
C LEU A 835 22.11 -8.42 -7.53
N LEU A 836 23.43 -8.57 -7.39
CA LEU A 836 24.15 -9.73 -7.87
C LEU A 836 24.07 -10.88 -6.87
N VAL A 837 23.91 -12.08 -7.41
CA VAL A 837 24.06 -13.30 -6.62
C VAL A 837 25.52 -13.42 -6.16
N GLY A 838 25.78 -13.47 -4.86
CA GLY A 838 27.11 -13.59 -4.32
C GLY A 838 27.77 -14.92 -4.70
N SER A 839 29.11 -14.93 -4.81
CA SER A 839 29.87 -16.15 -5.09
C SER A 839 31.36 -15.95 -4.78
N LYS A 840 32.00 -16.99 -4.25
CA LYS A 840 33.47 -17.10 -4.10
C LYS A 840 34.16 -17.62 -5.36
N LYS A 841 33.40 -18.04 -6.39
CA LYS A 841 33.91 -18.62 -7.65
C LYS A 841 33.40 -17.84 -8.86
N ALA A 842 33.06 -16.55 -8.66
CA ALA A 842 32.52 -15.70 -9.71
C ALA A 842 33.45 -15.59 -10.91
N ARG A 843 32.88 -15.48 -12.10
CA ARG A 843 33.57 -15.22 -13.36
C ARG A 843 32.87 -14.08 -14.11
N VAL A 844 33.64 -13.36 -14.91
CA VAL A 844 33.14 -12.37 -15.85
C VAL A 844 33.54 -12.81 -17.25
N ARG A 845 32.64 -12.67 -18.21
CA ARG A 845 32.88 -12.81 -19.63
C ARG A 845 32.63 -11.49 -20.32
N VAL A 846 33.52 -11.09 -21.21
CA VAL A 846 33.32 -9.97 -22.11
C VAL A 846 33.19 -10.51 -23.52
N ARG A 847 32.06 -10.24 -24.15
CA ARG A 847 31.79 -10.50 -25.57
C ARG A 847 32.05 -9.23 -26.36
N ALA A 848 32.86 -9.29 -27.38
CA ALA A 848 33.08 -8.21 -28.35
C ALA A 848 32.45 -8.57 -29.67
N THR A 849 31.79 -7.61 -30.32
CA THR A 849 31.30 -7.76 -31.71
C THR A 849 31.74 -6.56 -32.55
N ASP A 850 32.14 -6.80 -33.81
CA ASP A 850 32.37 -5.80 -34.84
C ASP A 850 31.08 -5.40 -35.60
N GLY A 851 29.96 -5.91 -35.08
CA GLY A 851 28.63 -5.80 -35.68
C GLY A 851 28.13 -7.09 -36.35
N VAL A 852 28.95 -8.12 -36.45
CA VAL A 852 28.61 -9.48 -36.88
C VAL A 852 29.52 -10.53 -36.24
N ASN A 853 30.81 -10.47 -36.53
CA ASN A 853 31.76 -11.40 -35.93
C ASN A 853 31.86 -11.17 -34.43
N THR A 854 32.02 -12.25 -33.69
CA THR A 854 31.92 -12.23 -32.25
C THR A 854 33.05 -13.04 -31.64
N THR A 855 33.63 -12.49 -30.57
CA THR A 855 34.65 -13.14 -29.76
C THR A 855 34.33 -12.95 -28.29
N GLU A 856 34.58 -13.97 -27.49
CA GLU A 856 34.35 -13.94 -26.04
C GLU A 856 35.66 -14.24 -25.30
N ALA A 857 35.83 -13.58 -24.14
CA ALA A 857 36.93 -13.90 -23.23
C ALA A 857 36.43 -13.85 -21.79
N ASP A 858 36.85 -14.85 -21.03
CA ASP A 858 36.55 -14.93 -19.60
C ASP A 858 37.63 -14.24 -18.75
N SER A 859 37.28 -13.83 -17.53
CA SER A 859 38.28 -13.39 -16.55
C SER A 859 39.30 -14.47 -16.26
N VAL A 860 40.54 -14.05 -16.02
CA VAL A 860 41.61 -14.97 -15.63
C VAL A 860 41.36 -15.46 -14.21
N GLY A 861 40.86 -16.70 -14.08
CA GLY A 861 40.50 -17.26 -12.78
C GLY A 861 39.18 -16.71 -12.19
N THR A 862 38.91 -17.06 -10.96
CA THR A 862 37.71 -16.69 -10.25
C THR A 862 37.97 -15.54 -9.26
N PHE A 863 36.94 -14.82 -8.90
CA PHE A 863 36.96 -13.74 -7.92
C PHE A 863 35.75 -13.86 -6.96
N ASN A 864 35.72 -13.00 -5.94
CA ASN A 864 34.73 -13.05 -4.89
C ASN A 864 33.72 -11.90 -5.03
N VAL A 865 32.45 -12.24 -5.06
CA VAL A 865 31.32 -11.31 -4.90
C VAL A 865 30.65 -11.67 -3.58
N PRO A 866 30.62 -10.76 -2.58
CA PRO A 866 29.98 -11.02 -1.32
C PRO A 866 28.49 -11.34 -1.47
N GLU A 867 27.93 -12.16 -0.59
CA GLU A 867 26.48 -12.29 -0.47
C GLU A 867 25.89 -10.99 0.07
N HIS A 868 24.72 -10.66 -0.37
CA HIS A 868 23.97 -9.48 0.07
C HIS A 868 22.75 -9.91 0.89
N PRO A 869 22.36 -9.15 1.92
CA PRO A 869 21.13 -9.39 2.65
C PRO A 869 19.91 -9.20 1.72
N PRO A 870 18.79 -9.90 1.98
CA PRO A 870 17.59 -9.74 1.19
C PRO A 870 17.01 -8.32 1.25
N LEU A 871 16.36 -7.88 0.19
CA LEU A 871 15.57 -6.66 0.16
C LEU A 871 14.27 -6.89 0.94
N VAL A 872 14.05 -6.15 2.04
CA VAL A 872 12.85 -6.27 2.88
C VAL A 872 11.96 -5.06 2.71
N THR A 873 10.67 -5.31 2.54
CA THR A 873 9.66 -4.26 2.38
C THR A 873 8.46 -4.52 3.28
N ILE A 874 7.93 -3.47 3.90
CA ILE A 874 6.63 -3.46 4.59
C ILE A 874 5.68 -2.68 3.70
N LEU A 875 4.50 -3.24 3.50
CA LEU A 875 3.51 -2.75 2.57
C LEU A 875 2.27 -2.24 3.32
N GLY A 876 1.60 -1.19 2.82
CA GLY A 876 0.36 -0.65 3.36
C GLY A 876 0.43 -0.04 4.77
N ALA A 877 1.60 0.05 5.36
CA ALA A 877 1.80 0.65 6.67
C ALA A 877 2.72 1.88 6.57
N ALA A 878 2.12 3.06 6.65
CA ALA A 878 2.88 4.30 6.82
C ALA A 878 3.17 4.53 8.31
N ASN A 879 4.24 5.27 8.62
CA ASN A 879 4.54 5.67 9.99
C ASN A 879 3.37 6.45 10.59
N GLY A 880 2.91 6.04 11.77
CA GLY A 880 1.78 6.62 12.47
C GLY A 880 0.41 6.05 12.09
N LYS A 881 0.33 5.07 11.17
CA LYS A 881 -0.94 4.42 10.81
C LYS A 881 -1.61 3.84 12.06
N VAL A 882 -2.90 4.11 12.22
CA VAL A 882 -3.72 3.49 13.26
C VAL A 882 -4.11 2.09 12.81
N VAL A 883 -3.89 1.12 13.67
CA VAL A 883 -4.28 -0.27 13.44
C VAL A 883 -5.28 -0.73 14.50
N ASN A 884 -6.16 -1.65 14.11
CA ASN A 884 -7.08 -2.27 15.07
C ASN A 884 -6.28 -3.10 16.08
N ARG A 885 -6.36 -2.72 17.33
CA ARG A 885 -5.64 -3.38 18.42
C ARG A 885 -5.98 -4.86 18.56
N GLN A 886 -7.24 -5.24 18.33
CA GLN A 886 -7.74 -6.59 18.54
C GLN A 886 -7.29 -7.56 17.42
N SER A 887 -7.09 -7.02 16.22
CA SER A 887 -6.74 -7.80 15.01
C SER A 887 -5.91 -6.92 14.08
N ALA A 888 -4.67 -6.59 14.47
CA ALA A 888 -3.78 -5.81 13.61
C ALA A 888 -3.25 -6.68 12.46
N GLU A 889 -3.27 -6.13 11.26
CA GLU A 889 -2.80 -6.78 10.05
C GLU A 889 -1.55 -6.11 9.52
N PHE A 890 -0.58 -6.92 9.11
CA PHE A 890 0.68 -6.45 8.53
C PHE A 890 1.02 -7.27 7.29
N THR A 891 1.39 -6.59 6.23
CA THR A 891 1.81 -7.19 4.97
C THR A 891 3.24 -6.75 4.64
N GLY A 892 4.05 -7.68 4.14
CA GLY A 892 5.39 -7.38 3.72
C GLY A 892 6.01 -8.50 2.91
N ALA A 893 7.12 -8.21 2.27
CA ALA A 893 7.80 -9.13 1.38
C ALA A 893 9.32 -9.01 1.54
N ALA A 894 10.03 -10.03 1.10
CA ALA A 894 11.46 -9.95 0.93
C ALA A 894 11.88 -10.69 -0.35
N TYR A 895 12.83 -10.09 -1.06
CA TYR A 895 13.43 -10.65 -2.29
C TYR A 895 14.93 -10.82 -2.10
N ASP A 896 15.43 -11.95 -2.49
CA ASP A 896 16.87 -12.24 -2.55
C ASP A 896 17.29 -12.57 -3.98
N PRO A 897 18.43 -12.04 -4.49
CA PRO A 897 18.85 -12.30 -5.88
C PRO A 897 19.08 -13.78 -6.21
N ARG A 898 19.43 -14.62 -5.23
CA ARG A 898 19.64 -16.05 -5.40
C ARG A 898 18.36 -16.86 -5.22
N ASP A 899 17.60 -16.53 -4.17
CA ASP A 899 16.46 -17.31 -3.70
C ASP A 899 15.12 -16.85 -4.32
N GLY A 900 15.10 -15.65 -4.94
CA GLY A 900 13.88 -15.01 -5.42
C GLY A 900 13.05 -14.44 -4.27
N MET A 901 11.73 -14.49 -4.39
CA MET A 901 10.81 -14.10 -3.32
C MET A 901 10.91 -15.09 -2.15
N LEU A 902 11.20 -14.57 -0.96
CA LEU A 902 11.39 -15.43 0.22
C LEU A 902 10.05 -15.99 0.72
N PRO A 903 9.99 -17.28 1.07
CA PRO A 903 8.75 -17.91 1.55
C PRO A 903 8.37 -17.44 2.96
N ALA A 904 7.11 -17.63 3.33
CA ALA A 904 6.51 -17.25 4.61
C ALA A 904 7.35 -17.59 5.85
N ALA A 905 7.94 -18.79 5.86
CA ALA A 905 8.75 -19.28 6.98
C ALA A 905 10.04 -18.47 7.22
N ARG A 906 10.47 -17.67 6.24
CA ARG A 906 11.68 -16.83 6.30
C ARG A 906 11.41 -15.41 6.75
N LEU A 907 10.14 -15.02 6.94
CA LEU A 907 9.68 -13.70 7.31
C LEU A 907 9.13 -13.71 8.72
N LYS A 908 9.70 -12.91 9.61
CA LYS A 908 9.32 -12.83 11.03
C LYS A 908 8.92 -11.41 11.40
N TRP A 909 7.74 -11.27 11.98
CA TRP A 909 7.22 -10.02 12.50
C TRP A 909 7.39 -9.91 14.01
N THR A 910 7.82 -8.75 14.47
CA THR A 910 7.96 -8.44 15.89
C THR A 910 7.49 -7.03 16.18
N SER A 911 6.98 -6.83 17.40
CA SER A 911 6.75 -5.52 18.00
C SER A 911 7.78 -5.28 19.08
N ASP A 912 8.25 -4.05 19.21
CA ASP A 912 9.13 -3.62 20.31
C ASP A 912 8.52 -3.85 21.70
N ARG A 913 7.18 -3.82 21.80
CA ARG A 913 6.43 -3.95 23.06
C ARG A 913 5.85 -5.34 23.28
N ASP A 914 5.31 -5.98 22.25
CA ASP A 914 4.56 -7.24 22.38
C ASP A 914 5.35 -8.45 21.88
N GLY A 915 6.61 -8.26 21.46
CA GLY A 915 7.50 -9.33 21.04
C GLY A 915 7.11 -9.92 19.68
N VAL A 916 7.11 -11.25 19.57
CA VAL A 916 6.81 -11.94 18.31
C VAL A 916 5.32 -11.87 17.98
N LEU A 917 4.99 -11.35 16.80
CA LEU A 917 3.62 -11.22 16.29
C LEU A 917 3.23 -12.38 15.36
N GLY A 918 4.17 -12.91 14.57
CA GLY A 918 3.91 -13.97 13.62
C GLY A 918 5.01 -14.16 12.60
N SER A 919 4.74 -15.01 11.60
CA SER A 919 5.62 -15.25 10.44
C SER A 919 4.78 -15.34 9.17
N GLY A 920 5.29 -14.79 8.06
CA GLY A 920 4.62 -14.79 6.77
C GLY A 920 4.68 -13.45 6.06
N GLN A 921 4.23 -13.44 4.79
CA GLN A 921 4.08 -12.21 4.01
C GLN A 921 2.91 -11.36 4.53
N HIS A 922 1.86 -12.01 4.97
CA HIS A 922 0.71 -11.38 5.62
C HIS A 922 0.45 -12.06 6.97
N ILE A 923 0.24 -11.26 8.01
CA ILE A 923 -0.16 -11.74 9.32
C ILE A 923 -1.32 -10.92 9.88
N THR A 924 -2.21 -11.60 10.58
CA THR A 924 -3.18 -11.00 11.51
C THR A 924 -2.76 -11.38 12.92
N THR A 925 -2.65 -10.39 13.82
CA THR A 925 -2.22 -10.67 15.19
C THR A 925 -3.22 -11.59 15.90
N THR A 926 -2.73 -12.70 16.45
CA THR A 926 -3.57 -13.67 17.20
C THR A 926 -3.86 -13.23 18.63
N LYS A 927 -3.13 -12.22 19.12
CA LYS A 927 -3.34 -11.58 20.42
C LYS A 927 -3.48 -10.08 20.20
N PRO A 928 -4.35 -9.41 20.99
CA PRO A 928 -4.44 -7.96 20.94
C PRO A 928 -3.08 -7.30 21.21
N LEU A 929 -2.74 -6.30 20.41
CA LEU A 929 -1.59 -5.46 20.70
C LEU A 929 -1.85 -4.64 21.98
N SER A 930 -0.80 -4.31 22.73
CA SER A 930 -0.91 -3.33 23.80
C SER A 930 -1.33 -1.97 23.21
N SER A 931 -2.06 -1.17 23.97
CA SER A 931 -2.52 0.13 23.46
C SER A 931 -1.36 1.09 23.25
N GLY A 932 -1.36 1.87 22.19
CA GLY A 932 -0.40 2.95 21.92
C GLY A 932 0.52 2.68 20.73
N ALA A 933 1.66 3.38 20.68
CA ALA A 933 2.61 3.27 19.58
C ALA A 933 3.44 1.99 19.66
N HIS A 934 3.69 1.38 18.52
CA HIS A 934 4.54 0.19 18.35
C HIS A 934 5.51 0.40 17.21
N VAL A 935 6.75 -0.04 17.39
CA VAL A 935 7.69 -0.24 16.29
C VAL A 935 7.55 -1.68 15.81
N ILE A 936 6.92 -1.83 14.66
CA ILE A 936 6.74 -3.13 14.01
C ILE A 936 7.96 -3.39 13.12
N THR A 937 8.59 -4.53 13.31
CA THR A 937 9.78 -4.93 12.56
C THR A 937 9.50 -6.21 11.77
N LEU A 938 9.69 -6.14 10.45
CA LEU A 938 9.79 -7.32 9.60
C LEU A 938 11.26 -7.70 9.44
N THR A 939 11.62 -8.91 9.81
CA THR A 939 12.96 -9.48 9.64
C THR A 939 12.88 -10.64 8.66
N ALA A 940 13.73 -10.61 7.63
CA ALA A 940 13.87 -11.68 6.65
C ALA A 940 15.25 -12.33 6.76
N THR A 941 15.29 -13.65 6.54
CA THR A 941 16.52 -14.43 6.52
C THR A 941 16.56 -15.28 5.25
N ASP A 942 17.60 -15.11 4.42
CA ASP A 942 17.78 -15.91 3.20
C ASP A 942 18.29 -17.35 3.51
N ASN A 943 18.50 -18.16 2.47
CA ASN A 943 19.04 -19.52 2.62
C ASN A 943 20.53 -19.54 2.98
N GLN A 944 21.25 -18.43 2.81
CA GLN A 944 22.66 -18.26 3.17
C GLN A 944 22.85 -17.76 4.60
N GLY A 945 21.75 -17.45 5.30
CA GLY A 945 21.76 -16.93 6.67
C GLY A 945 22.00 -15.42 6.76
N GLN A 946 21.94 -14.69 5.62
CA GLN A 946 21.97 -13.23 5.65
C GLN A 946 20.63 -12.70 6.17
N VAL A 947 20.67 -11.64 6.95
CA VAL A 947 19.52 -11.08 7.63
C VAL A 947 19.36 -9.61 7.29
N ALA A 948 18.15 -9.23 6.95
CA ALA A 948 17.75 -7.83 6.81
C ALA A 948 16.44 -7.56 7.55
N SER A 949 16.20 -6.31 7.89
CA SER A 949 14.94 -5.90 8.53
C SER A 949 14.47 -4.53 8.06
N LYS A 950 13.16 -4.34 8.11
CA LYS A 950 12.49 -3.07 7.87
C LYS A 950 11.57 -2.76 9.05
N GLN A 951 11.42 -1.49 9.39
CA GLN A 951 10.59 -1.05 10.51
C GLN A 951 9.54 -0.04 10.06
N VAL A 952 8.41 -0.05 10.75
CA VAL A 952 7.35 0.94 10.64
C VAL A 952 6.76 1.17 12.02
N THR A 953 6.41 2.41 12.31
CA THR A 953 5.71 2.75 13.56
C THR A 953 4.21 2.81 13.32
N VAL A 954 3.41 2.12 14.14
CA VAL A 954 1.94 2.13 14.08
C VAL A 954 1.36 2.47 15.44
N VAL A 955 0.10 2.88 15.48
CA VAL A 955 -0.63 3.16 16.73
C VAL A 955 -1.77 2.17 16.87
N ALA A 956 -1.70 1.28 17.86
CA ALA A 956 -2.74 0.29 18.17
C ALA A 956 -3.84 0.92 19.05
N ARG A 957 -5.07 0.95 18.53
CA ARG A 957 -6.27 1.46 19.23
C ARG A 957 -7.41 0.46 19.26
#